data_1d3ada12670c69a281791197ca61e1a0
#
_entry.id   1d3ada12670c69a281791197ca61e1a0
#
_cell.length_a   1.000
_cell.length_b   1.000
_cell.length_c   1.000
_cell.angle_alpha   90.00
_cell.angle_beta   90.00
_cell.angle_gamma   90.00
#
_symmetry.space_group_name_H-M   'P 1'
#
loop_
_entity.id
_entity.type
_entity.pdbx_description
1 polymer ?
#
loop_
_entity_poly.entity_id
_entity_poly.type
_entity_poly.pdbx_seq_one_letter_code
_entity_poly.pdbx_strand_id
1 'polypeptide(L)'
;MKTNEDAFENDDDIDEMEEDSSIDDEAAELDKWEDEGSEEQGSASGSRRSVTAGNGYGALVRLGRSRGWVTVKEINDHLPESAVRTAESVQEITEALGRLSIKVFETRPDEDDLLITGNGVDEAEYIDEDDAAAMLTPEESAGLSKDPLRAYLRGVGSHKLLTRAGEIEVAKSIEMFTGRLVSTLVQYPMAVAELCKMAETLKDTSVSVDTLVDGFTDNLEEVDAVSSDGDDIATDIGAAAMTADQLEEMRARVLDIFENCGRHLETVRANFGPKGDAEAYKAACAAIAELLAPVRFSVKVVTQLSEDISKHMDEVTTSLKNVRRVLADQCRMPQRATLDVINGDPTADGLFEAIAESETPWAPAVARNLGVLHEEQRHLRGFEERAMMTIASQRELARLLKLAQTNLMQAKARMIEANLRLVISIAKGYVNRGLAMTDLIQEGNLGLMKAVDKFEYRRGYKFSTYATWWVRQSVTRAVADFGNTIRIPVHMTESYNKIRRHKQHFLQEHGRQPTEQELADLAELPLAKVQLLTQAMRGVESIDAPIGDDEDATKLDFVRGDEHDDPSRAFQDRSMIECIKKSLDDLAPREAQVLRLRYGIGTNKDHTLEEVGHALGLTRERVRQIESAAIRKLRSPEFQERLRDYLTEN
;
A
#
# COMPACT_ATOMS: atom_id res chain seq x y z
N MET A 1 40.41 -34.31 -3.83
CA MET A 1 39.67 -33.52 -2.87
C MET A 1 40.35 -32.16 -2.77
N LYS A 2 39.95 -31.23 -3.56
CA LYS A 2 40.26 -29.79 -3.47
C LYS A 2 38.95 -29.08 -3.70
N THR A 3 38.51 -28.36 -2.72
CA THR A 3 37.33 -27.57 -2.62
C THR A 3 37.44 -26.36 -3.57
N ASN A 4 36.47 -26.22 -4.45
CA ASN A 4 36.19 -25.00 -5.22
C ASN A 4 35.43 -24.03 -4.29
N GLU A 5 36.15 -23.17 -3.66
CA GLU A 5 35.75 -21.86 -3.21
C GLU A 5 36.54 -20.90 -4.07
N ASP A 6 35.85 -20.22 -4.98
CA ASP A 6 36.24 -18.97 -5.64
C ASP A 6 35.42 -18.84 -6.92
N ALA A 7 34.28 -18.16 -6.83
CA ALA A 7 33.62 -17.50 -7.95
C ALA A 7 32.35 -16.76 -7.44
N PHE A 8 32.54 -15.72 -6.63
CA PHE A 8 31.62 -14.59 -6.53
C PHE A 8 32.47 -13.32 -6.62
N GLU A 9 32.98 -13.08 -7.80
CA GLU A 9 33.43 -11.74 -8.17
C GLU A 9 32.31 -11.01 -8.88
N ASN A 10 31.97 -9.89 -8.32
CA ASN A 10 31.18 -8.75 -8.71
C ASN A 10 31.07 -8.52 -10.22
N ASP A 11 29.88 -8.71 -10.77
CA ASP A 11 29.43 -8.05 -12.00
C ASP A 11 28.65 -6.77 -11.62
N ASP A 12 29.37 -5.75 -11.16
CA ASP A 12 28.89 -4.38 -11.04
C ASP A 12 29.09 -3.59 -12.35
N ASP A 13 28.77 -4.21 -13.48
CA ASP A 13 28.61 -3.49 -14.74
C ASP A 13 27.12 -3.13 -14.94
N ILE A 14 26.61 -2.25 -14.07
CA ILE A 14 25.35 -1.56 -14.30
C ILE A 14 25.66 -0.20 -14.94
N ASP A 15 25.67 -0.23 -16.28
CA ASP A 15 25.30 0.87 -17.16
C ASP A 15 26.02 2.21 -17.01
N GLU A 16 27.12 2.35 -17.69
CA GLU A 16 27.34 3.55 -18.47
C GLU A 16 26.22 3.72 -19.52
N MET A 17 25.04 4.17 -19.09
CA MET A 17 24.19 4.95 -19.96
C MET A 17 24.85 6.33 -20.05
N GLU A 18 25.43 6.64 -21.22
CA GLU A 18 25.84 7.97 -21.59
C GLU A 18 24.89 8.98 -20.95
N GLU A 19 25.44 9.86 -20.15
CA GLU A 19 24.75 11.06 -19.67
C GLU A 19 24.38 11.85 -20.92
N ASP A 20 23.16 11.58 -21.41
CA ASP A 20 22.55 12.37 -22.42
C ASP A 20 22.31 13.74 -21.79
N SER A 21 23.08 14.72 -22.17
CA SER A 21 23.00 16.12 -21.79
C SER A 21 21.65 16.76 -22.16
N SER A 22 20.69 15.95 -22.60
CA SER A 22 19.33 16.30 -22.98
C SER A 22 18.36 16.54 -21.82
N ILE A 23 18.74 16.20 -20.56
CA ILE A 23 17.81 16.38 -19.43
C ILE A 23 17.61 17.85 -19.07
N ASP A 24 18.64 18.67 -19.26
CA ASP A 24 18.53 20.13 -19.06
C ASP A 24 17.84 20.82 -20.25
N ASP A 25 17.94 20.25 -21.46
CA ASP A 25 17.25 20.76 -22.66
C ASP A 25 15.75 20.34 -22.68
N GLU A 26 15.36 19.18 -22.17
CA GLU A 26 13.95 18.78 -22.06
C GLU A 26 13.19 19.54 -20.96
N ALA A 27 13.88 19.96 -19.89
CA ALA A 27 13.28 20.87 -18.91
C ALA A 27 13.02 22.25 -19.50
N ALA A 28 13.86 22.70 -20.45
CA ALA A 28 13.67 23.94 -21.19
C ALA A 28 12.58 23.82 -22.29
N GLU A 29 12.26 22.62 -22.76
CA GLU A 29 11.12 22.42 -23.67
C GLU A 29 9.77 22.43 -22.95
N LEU A 30 9.69 22.05 -21.70
CA LEU A 30 8.46 22.18 -20.91
C LEU A 30 8.09 23.64 -20.64
N ASP A 31 9.07 24.52 -20.49
CA ASP A 31 8.84 25.97 -20.37
C ASP A 31 8.38 26.60 -21.71
N LYS A 32 8.74 26.01 -22.85
CA LYS A 32 8.26 26.50 -24.19
C LYS A 32 6.79 26.21 -24.47
N TRP A 33 6.21 25.19 -23.79
CA TRP A 33 4.78 24.90 -23.95
C TRP A 33 3.87 25.82 -23.14
N GLU A 34 4.41 26.55 -22.17
CA GLU A 34 3.67 27.59 -21.44
C GLU A 34 3.63 28.92 -22.21
N ASP A 35 4.60 29.17 -23.12
CA ASP A 35 4.68 30.44 -23.85
C ASP A 35 3.92 30.44 -25.21
N GLU A 36 3.65 29.28 -25.82
CA GLU A 36 2.88 29.22 -27.08
C GLU A 36 1.35 29.27 -26.90
N GLY A 37 0.86 29.23 -25.63
CA GLY A 37 -0.55 29.38 -25.29
C GLY A 37 -1.03 30.80 -25.01
N SER A 38 -0.15 31.82 -25.00
CA SER A 38 -0.46 33.17 -24.56
C SER A 38 -0.37 34.28 -25.62
N GLU A 39 -0.01 33.97 -26.88
CA GLU A 39 0.05 34.96 -27.97
C GLU A 39 -1.02 34.76 -29.05
N GLU A 40 -2.29 34.78 -28.69
CA GLU A 40 -3.38 35.23 -29.56
C GLU A 40 -4.52 35.79 -28.72
N GLN A 41 -4.44 37.05 -28.41
CA GLN A 41 -5.55 38.00 -28.39
C GLN A 41 -5.11 39.35 -27.82
N GLY A 42 -4.40 40.09 -28.62
CA GLY A 42 -4.30 41.52 -28.45
C GLY A 42 -5.39 42.18 -29.30
N SER A 43 -6.27 42.83 -28.66
CA SER A 43 -6.96 44.09 -28.98
C SER A 43 -8.45 44.06 -28.68
N ALA A 44 -8.84 45.06 -27.98
CA ALA A 44 -10.10 45.79 -27.96
C ALA A 44 -10.95 45.67 -26.71
N SER A 45 -10.85 46.73 -25.94
CA SER A 45 -11.96 47.47 -25.32
C SER A 45 -13.01 46.69 -24.51
N GLY A 46 -12.95 46.90 -23.21
CA GLY A 46 -14.17 47.12 -22.46
C GLY A 46 -14.95 45.93 -22.00
N SER A 47 -14.69 45.48 -20.83
CA SER A 47 -15.82 45.20 -19.96
C SER A 47 -15.39 45.02 -18.50
N ARG A 48 -15.62 46.00 -17.68
CA ARG A 48 -15.73 45.93 -16.23
C ARG A 48 -16.97 45.11 -15.83
N ARG A 49 -17.09 43.83 -16.25
CA ARG A 49 -18.24 42.97 -15.95
C ARG A 49 -17.93 41.57 -15.40
N SER A 50 -16.67 41.14 -15.37
CA SER A 50 -16.32 39.81 -14.89
C SER A 50 -16.01 39.74 -13.38
N VAL A 51 -15.87 40.87 -12.69
CA VAL A 51 -15.60 40.92 -11.22
C VAL A 51 -16.86 40.74 -10.38
N THR A 52 -18.05 40.86 -10.96
CA THR A 52 -19.34 40.77 -10.21
C THR A 52 -19.94 39.35 -10.16
N ALA A 53 -19.54 38.44 -11.04
CA ALA A 53 -20.05 37.07 -11.07
C ALA A 53 -19.47 36.22 -9.94
N GLY A 54 -18.16 36.34 -9.64
CA GLY A 54 -17.53 35.61 -8.53
C GLY A 54 -18.05 35.99 -7.14
N ASN A 55 -18.47 37.26 -6.95
CA ASN A 55 -19.00 37.70 -5.67
C ASN A 55 -20.41 37.16 -5.36
N GLY A 56 -21.21 36.80 -6.36
CA GLY A 56 -22.57 36.28 -6.19
C GLY A 56 -22.58 34.86 -5.59
N TYR A 57 -21.73 33.98 -6.09
CA TYR A 57 -21.61 32.61 -5.59
C TYR A 57 -21.04 32.54 -4.16
N GLY A 58 -20.01 33.32 -3.86
CA GLY A 58 -19.45 33.42 -2.51
C GLY A 58 -20.45 33.96 -1.49
N ALA A 59 -21.27 34.94 -1.88
CA ALA A 59 -22.34 35.45 -1.01
C ALA A 59 -23.43 34.40 -0.74
N LEU A 60 -23.82 33.62 -1.75
CA LEU A 60 -24.79 32.53 -1.63
C LEU A 60 -24.29 31.41 -0.70
N VAL A 61 -23.04 31.01 -0.83
CA VAL A 61 -22.41 29.98 0.03
C VAL A 61 -22.30 30.48 1.49
N ARG A 62 -21.91 31.73 1.72
CA ARG A 62 -21.86 32.32 3.05
C ARG A 62 -23.25 32.33 3.70
N LEU A 63 -24.26 32.70 2.94
CA LEU A 63 -25.65 32.73 3.41
C LEU A 63 -26.16 31.32 3.73
N GLY A 64 -25.85 30.35 2.88
CA GLY A 64 -26.16 28.93 3.11
C GLY A 64 -25.48 28.35 4.33
N ARG A 65 -24.19 28.63 4.53
CA ARG A 65 -23.41 28.14 5.69
C ARG A 65 -23.87 28.76 7.01
N SER A 66 -24.26 30.05 7.02
CA SER A 66 -24.74 30.72 8.25
C SER A 66 -26.08 30.19 8.73
N ARG A 67 -26.91 29.67 7.83
CA ARG A 67 -28.29 29.23 8.12
C ARG A 67 -28.51 27.74 7.98
N GLY A 68 -27.60 27.01 7.28
CA GLY A 68 -27.73 25.59 6.92
C GLY A 68 -28.68 25.34 5.74
N TRP A 69 -29.31 26.36 5.17
CA TRP A 69 -30.24 26.24 4.07
C TRP A 69 -30.32 27.52 3.22
N VAL A 70 -30.74 27.37 1.96
CA VAL A 70 -30.95 28.43 1.00
C VAL A 70 -32.25 28.15 0.24
N THR A 71 -32.95 29.20 -0.20
CA THR A 71 -34.14 29.04 -1.04
C THR A 71 -33.81 29.19 -2.54
N VAL A 72 -34.61 28.54 -3.39
CA VAL A 72 -34.49 28.68 -4.86
C VAL A 72 -34.60 30.15 -5.29
N LYS A 73 -35.36 30.95 -4.57
CA LYS A 73 -35.51 32.38 -4.81
C LYS A 73 -34.20 33.14 -4.54
N GLU A 74 -33.52 32.83 -3.45
CA GLU A 74 -32.22 33.42 -3.10
C GLU A 74 -31.13 32.99 -4.09
N ILE A 75 -31.20 31.77 -4.65
CA ILE A 75 -30.31 31.32 -5.74
C ILE A 75 -30.51 32.22 -6.96
N ASN A 76 -31.76 32.52 -7.33
CA ASN A 76 -32.08 33.39 -8.46
C ASN A 76 -31.67 34.85 -8.23
N ASP A 77 -31.74 35.35 -6.98
CA ASP A 77 -31.43 36.73 -6.62
C ASP A 77 -29.91 37.00 -6.58
N HIS A 78 -29.12 35.99 -6.19
CA HIS A 78 -27.66 36.14 -6.04
C HIS A 78 -26.87 35.75 -7.29
N LEU A 79 -27.43 34.93 -8.18
CA LEU A 79 -26.74 34.46 -9.38
C LEU A 79 -27.15 35.26 -10.62
N PRO A 80 -26.21 35.43 -11.60
CA PRO A 80 -26.52 36.11 -12.86
C PRO A 80 -27.54 35.28 -13.66
N GLU A 81 -28.46 35.98 -14.35
CA GLU A 81 -29.50 35.34 -15.20
C GLU A 81 -28.95 34.32 -16.22
N SER A 82 -27.68 34.43 -16.61
CA SER A 82 -27.00 33.47 -17.49
C SER A 82 -26.76 32.11 -16.84
N ALA A 83 -26.62 32.04 -15.51
CA ALA A 83 -26.35 30.82 -14.76
C ALA A 83 -27.63 30.06 -14.36
N VAL A 84 -28.80 30.70 -14.44
CA VAL A 84 -30.09 30.15 -13.97
C VAL A 84 -31.10 29.93 -15.12
N ARG A 85 -30.62 29.97 -16.37
CA ARG A 85 -31.51 29.93 -17.57
C ARG A 85 -32.18 28.61 -17.86
N THR A 86 -31.65 27.49 -17.37
CA THR A 86 -32.18 26.15 -17.62
C THR A 86 -32.46 25.42 -16.31
N ALA A 87 -33.51 24.59 -16.31
CA ALA A 87 -33.83 23.77 -15.14
C ALA A 87 -32.68 22.82 -14.76
N GLU A 88 -31.87 22.41 -15.74
CA GLU A 88 -30.69 21.56 -15.53
C GLU A 88 -29.59 22.30 -14.74
N SER A 89 -29.34 23.59 -15.05
CA SER A 89 -28.33 24.38 -14.33
C SER A 89 -28.74 24.68 -12.87
N VAL A 90 -30.03 24.85 -12.59
CA VAL A 90 -30.53 24.99 -11.21
C VAL A 90 -30.37 23.67 -10.43
N GLN A 91 -30.56 22.54 -11.09
CA GLN A 91 -30.38 21.23 -10.47
C GLN A 91 -28.91 20.95 -10.16
N GLU A 92 -27.97 21.31 -11.06
CA GLU A 92 -26.53 21.21 -10.82
C GLU A 92 -26.09 22.07 -9.64
N ILE A 93 -26.59 23.30 -9.53
CA ILE A 93 -26.31 24.20 -8.41
C ILE A 93 -26.89 23.64 -7.10
N THR A 94 -28.08 23.05 -7.15
CA THR A 94 -28.71 22.40 -5.98
C THR A 94 -27.90 21.20 -5.50
N GLU A 95 -27.39 20.37 -6.41
CA GLU A 95 -26.51 19.25 -6.08
C GLU A 95 -25.17 19.72 -5.51
N ALA A 96 -24.60 20.79 -6.07
CA ALA A 96 -23.35 21.36 -5.58
C ALA A 96 -23.50 21.95 -4.17
N LEU A 97 -24.61 22.67 -3.88
CA LEU A 97 -24.96 23.14 -2.52
C LEU A 97 -25.20 21.97 -1.56
N GLY A 98 -25.79 20.88 -2.04
CA GLY A 98 -25.98 19.65 -1.26
C GLY A 98 -24.65 19.01 -0.83
N ARG A 99 -23.62 19.02 -1.70
CA ARG A 99 -22.26 18.58 -1.36
C ARG A 99 -21.58 19.43 -0.29
N LEU A 100 -21.96 20.70 -0.18
CA LEU A 100 -21.51 21.63 0.87
C LEU A 100 -22.38 21.56 2.13
N SER A 101 -23.24 20.54 2.27
CA SER A 101 -24.18 20.36 3.38
C SER A 101 -25.20 21.49 3.53
N ILE A 102 -25.46 22.26 2.46
CA ILE A 102 -26.46 23.33 2.40
C ILE A 102 -27.71 22.78 1.73
N LYS A 103 -28.85 22.80 2.42
CA LYS A 103 -30.11 22.31 1.88
C LYS A 103 -30.83 23.41 1.09
N VAL A 104 -31.43 23.04 -0.04
CA VAL A 104 -32.18 23.96 -0.89
C VAL A 104 -33.67 23.68 -0.73
N PHE A 105 -34.44 24.72 -0.37
CA PHE A 105 -35.91 24.68 -0.23
C PHE A 105 -36.56 25.56 -1.30
N GLU A 106 -37.75 25.20 -1.73
CA GLU A 106 -38.54 26.04 -2.67
C GLU A 106 -39.08 27.31 -1.99
N THR A 107 -39.51 27.17 -0.76
CA THR A 107 -40.03 28.25 0.09
C THR A 107 -39.29 28.26 1.42
N ARG A 108 -39.36 29.35 2.16
CA ARG A 108 -38.73 29.46 3.48
C ARG A 108 -39.25 28.34 4.40
N PRO A 109 -38.40 27.48 4.96
CA PRO A 109 -38.81 26.39 5.83
C PRO A 109 -39.39 26.91 7.15
N ASP A 110 -40.41 26.24 7.65
CA ASP A 110 -40.99 26.51 8.97
C ASP A 110 -40.12 25.89 10.08
N GLU A 111 -40.29 26.30 11.34
CA GLU A 111 -39.49 25.83 12.49
C GLU A 111 -39.56 24.30 12.67
N ASP A 112 -40.68 23.67 12.32
CA ASP A 112 -40.85 22.22 12.38
C ASP A 112 -40.02 21.47 11.31
N ASP A 113 -39.84 22.03 10.11
CA ASP A 113 -39.01 21.48 9.03
C ASP A 113 -37.53 21.55 9.38
N LEU A 114 -37.12 22.56 10.16
CA LEU A 114 -35.75 22.70 10.64
C LEU A 114 -35.41 21.72 11.78
N LEU A 115 -36.40 21.34 12.59
CA LEU A 115 -36.23 20.34 13.67
C LEU A 115 -36.13 18.90 13.16
N ILE A 116 -36.85 18.58 12.08
CA ILE A 116 -36.79 17.26 11.42
C ILE A 116 -35.44 17.06 10.68
N THR A 117 -34.81 18.15 10.31
CA THR A 117 -33.59 18.15 9.50
C THR A 117 -32.31 18.27 10.35
N GLY A 118 -32.23 17.62 11.48
CA GLY A 118 -31.13 17.49 12.44
C GLY A 118 -29.91 18.38 12.20
N ASN A 119 -29.62 19.27 13.14
CA ASN A 119 -28.37 20.02 13.24
C ASN A 119 -27.18 19.05 13.40
N GLY A 120 -26.75 18.43 12.32
CA GLY A 120 -25.46 17.81 12.20
C GLY A 120 -24.53 18.80 11.53
N VAL A 121 -23.95 19.71 12.29
CA VAL A 121 -22.70 20.35 11.89
C VAL A 121 -21.62 19.29 12.16
N ASP A 122 -21.52 18.32 11.26
CA ASP A 122 -20.28 17.59 11.12
C ASP A 122 -19.20 18.63 10.76
N GLU A 123 -18.05 18.54 11.41
CA GLU A 123 -16.83 19.25 11.04
C GLU A 123 -16.47 18.83 9.60
N ALA A 124 -17.15 19.41 8.62
CA ALA A 124 -16.79 19.30 7.23
C ALA A 124 -15.45 20.02 7.06
N GLU A 125 -14.50 19.32 6.50
CA GLU A 125 -13.22 19.80 6.00
C GLU A 125 -13.30 21.28 5.63
N TYR A 126 -12.36 22.04 6.12
CA TYR A 126 -12.19 23.47 5.84
C TYR A 126 -11.89 23.64 4.34
N ILE A 127 -12.93 23.68 3.53
CA ILE A 127 -12.84 24.06 2.11
C ILE A 127 -12.84 25.60 2.12
N ASP A 128 -11.81 26.17 1.53
CA ASP A 128 -11.67 27.63 1.42
C ASP A 128 -12.88 28.23 0.68
N GLU A 129 -13.31 29.42 1.07
CA GLU A 129 -14.52 30.07 0.49
C GLU A 129 -14.38 30.28 -1.03
N ASP A 130 -13.16 30.50 -1.52
CA ASP A 130 -12.88 30.66 -2.95
C ASP A 130 -13.00 29.32 -3.69
N ASP A 131 -12.58 28.19 -3.09
CA ASP A 131 -12.74 26.86 -3.67
C ASP A 131 -14.20 26.41 -3.69
N ALA A 132 -14.97 26.75 -2.66
CA ALA A 132 -16.40 26.46 -2.61
C ALA A 132 -17.19 27.28 -3.65
N ALA A 133 -16.77 28.52 -3.95
CA ALA A 133 -17.36 29.36 -4.99
C ALA A 133 -17.01 28.84 -6.39
N ALA A 134 -15.78 28.34 -6.60
CA ALA A 134 -15.33 27.74 -7.85
C ALA A 134 -16.12 26.45 -8.21
N MET A 135 -16.54 25.66 -7.20
CA MET A 135 -17.37 24.47 -7.43
C MET A 135 -18.76 24.75 -7.98
N LEU A 136 -19.23 26.03 -7.88
CA LEU A 136 -20.55 26.46 -8.37
C LEU A 136 -20.51 27.13 -9.75
N THR A 137 -19.34 27.34 -10.35
CA THR A 137 -19.22 27.97 -11.66
C THR A 137 -19.34 26.95 -12.79
N PRO A 138 -20.35 27.06 -13.69
CA PRO A 138 -20.54 26.10 -14.79
C PRO A 138 -19.39 26.09 -15.81
N GLU A 139 -18.58 27.16 -15.88
CA GLU A 139 -17.47 27.29 -16.84
C GLU A 139 -16.26 26.41 -16.48
N GLU A 140 -16.03 26.11 -15.20
CA GLU A 140 -14.95 25.21 -14.77
C GLU A 140 -15.33 23.73 -14.86
N SER A 141 -16.61 23.39 -14.70
CA SER A 141 -17.11 22.01 -14.88
C SER A 141 -17.03 21.55 -16.35
N ALA A 142 -17.17 22.47 -17.32
CA ALA A 142 -17.00 22.19 -18.74
C ALA A 142 -15.54 21.96 -19.17
N GLY A 143 -14.56 22.38 -18.35
CA GLY A 143 -13.12 22.20 -18.57
C GLY A 143 -12.51 20.97 -17.89
N LEU A 144 -13.24 20.28 -17.01
CA LEU A 144 -12.78 19.05 -16.37
C LEU A 144 -12.77 17.92 -17.40
N SER A 145 -11.60 17.64 -17.94
CA SER A 145 -11.39 16.47 -18.80
C SER A 145 -11.81 15.21 -18.04
N LYS A 146 -12.62 14.36 -18.65
CA LYS A 146 -12.99 13.03 -18.14
C LYS A 146 -11.77 12.09 -18.00
N ASP A 147 -10.61 12.51 -18.49
CA ASP A 147 -9.35 11.79 -18.41
C ASP A 147 -8.65 12.05 -17.05
N PRO A 148 -8.55 11.04 -16.19
CA PRO A 148 -7.90 11.16 -14.88
C PRO A 148 -6.42 11.59 -14.99
N LEU A 149 -5.71 11.15 -16.03
CA LEU A 149 -4.31 11.51 -16.25
C LEU A 149 -4.16 13.02 -16.50
N ARG A 150 -5.03 13.60 -17.35
CA ARG A 150 -5.00 15.03 -17.64
C ARG A 150 -5.33 15.87 -16.40
N ALA A 151 -6.28 15.42 -15.58
CA ALA A 151 -6.61 16.07 -14.31
C ALA A 151 -5.41 16.05 -13.34
N TYR A 152 -4.73 14.89 -13.22
CA TYR A 152 -3.52 14.77 -12.41
C TYR A 152 -2.39 15.68 -12.90
N LEU A 153 -2.08 15.68 -14.21
CA LEU A 153 -1.03 16.53 -14.79
C LEU A 153 -1.28 18.02 -14.56
N ARG A 154 -2.55 18.46 -14.63
CA ARG A 154 -2.94 19.84 -14.30
C ARG A 154 -2.67 20.15 -12.82
N GLY A 155 -3.03 19.23 -11.90
CA GLY A 155 -2.74 19.36 -10.49
C GLY A 155 -1.25 19.49 -10.21
N VAL A 156 -0.42 18.64 -10.84
CA VAL A 156 1.04 18.70 -10.71
C VAL A 156 1.60 20.04 -11.23
N GLY A 157 1.02 20.59 -12.32
CA GLY A 157 1.40 21.89 -12.88
C GLY A 157 1.16 23.06 -11.93
N SER A 158 0.17 22.98 -11.02
CA SER A 158 -0.15 24.07 -10.08
C SER A 158 0.85 24.21 -8.92
N HIS A 159 1.61 23.15 -8.60
CA HIS A 159 2.58 23.18 -7.50
C HIS A 159 3.85 23.95 -7.88
N LYS A 160 4.27 24.88 -7.01
CA LYS A 160 5.48 25.68 -7.20
C LYS A 160 6.72 24.84 -6.94
N LEU A 161 7.71 24.96 -7.82
CA LEU A 161 9.02 24.33 -7.64
C LEU A 161 9.75 24.93 -6.43
N LEU A 162 10.46 24.10 -5.68
CA LEU A 162 11.30 24.54 -4.59
C LEU A 162 12.68 24.95 -5.11
N THR A 163 13.20 26.06 -4.57
CA THR A 163 14.61 26.40 -4.73
C THR A 163 15.46 25.52 -3.81
N ARG A 164 16.78 25.39 -4.07
CA ARG A 164 17.71 24.64 -3.20
C ARG A 164 17.63 25.08 -1.73
N ALA A 165 17.48 26.37 -1.47
CA ALA A 165 17.28 26.88 -0.12
C ALA A 165 15.95 26.41 0.48
N GLY A 166 14.88 26.39 -0.33
CA GLY A 166 13.57 25.86 0.07
C GLY A 166 13.59 24.35 0.35
N GLU A 167 14.32 23.55 -0.45
CA GLU A 167 14.50 22.11 -0.18
C GLU A 167 15.14 21.87 1.19
N ILE A 168 16.19 22.64 1.50
CA ILE A 168 16.89 22.56 2.80
C ILE A 168 15.98 23.01 3.96
N GLU A 169 15.18 24.05 3.76
CA GLU A 169 14.23 24.53 4.77
C GLU A 169 13.17 23.48 5.09
N VAL A 170 12.57 22.88 4.05
CA VAL A 170 11.59 21.81 4.21
C VAL A 170 12.22 20.56 4.83
N ALA A 171 13.44 20.18 4.45
CA ALA A 171 14.15 19.06 5.03
C ALA A 171 14.45 19.27 6.53
N LYS A 172 14.86 20.48 6.92
CA LYS A 172 15.02 20.86 8.34
C LYS A 172 13.69 20.80 9.10
N SER A 173 12.59 21.22 8.46
CA SER A 173 11.27 21.13 9.06
C SER A 173 10.84 19.66 9.28
N ILE A 174 11.10 18.77 8.31
CA ILE A 174 10.87 17.32 8.45
C ILE A 174 11.68 16.75 9.63
N GLU A 175 12.97 17.08 9.72
CA GLU A 175 13.82 16.63 10.82
C GLU A 175 13.31 17.14 12.18
N MET A 176 12.96 18.42 12.27
CA MET A 176 12.40 19.00 13.49
C MET A 176 11.09 18.34 13.92
N PHE A 177 10.16 18.11 12.99
CA PHE A 177 8.89 17.44 13.30
C PHE A 177 9.06 15.96 13.63
N THR A 178 10.01 15.28 12.99
CA THR A 178 10.39 13.91 13.36
C THR A 178 10.94 13.86 14.78
N GLY A 179 11.84 14.78 15.14
CA GLY A 179 12.36 14.89 16.49
C GLY A 179 11.26 15.18 17.53
N ARG A 180 10.30 16.07 17.22
CA ARG A 180 9.14 16.33 18.09
C ARG A 180 8.25 15.10 18.24
N LEU A 181 8.02 14.36 17.15
CA LEU A 181 7.24 13.13 17.18
C LEU A 181 7.89 12.10 18.11
N VAL A 182 9.18 11.85 17.94
CA VAL A 182 9.95 10.91 18.78
C VAL A 182 9.96 11.37 20.24
N SER A 183 10.24 12.65 20.51
CA SER A 183 10.24 13.18 21.87
C SER A 183 8.88 13.07 22.57
N THR A 184 7.77 13.16 21.82
CA THR A 184 6.43 12.95 22.37
C THR A 184 6.15 11.47 22.62
N LEU A 185 6.60 10.57 21.72
CA LEU A 185 6.47 9.12 21.88
C LEU A 185 7.21 8.60 23.12
N VAL A 186 8.42 9.11 23.35
CA VAL A 186 9.26 8.72 24.50
C VAL A 186 8.64 9.15 25.84
N GLN A 187 7.79 10.19 25.86
CA GLN A 187 7.04 10.59 27.05
C GLN A 187 5.90 9.62 27.40
N TYR A 188 5.61 8.64 26.54
CA TYR A 188 4.58 7.65 26.76
C TYR A 188 5.20 6.36 27.33
N PRO A 189 5.06 6.05 28.65
CA PRO A 189 5.73 4.90 29.25
C PRO A 189 5.38 3.56 28.61
N MET A 190 4.15 3.42 28.07
CA MET A 190 3.73 2.25 27.32
C MET A 190 4.55 2.07 26.03
N ALA A 191 4.84 3.15 25.32
CA ALA A 191 5.68 3.11 24.11
C ALA A 191 7.12 2.71 24.44
N VAL A 192 7.66 3.24 25.54
CA VAL A 192 9.00 2.87 26.04
C VAL A 192 9.04 1.39 26.44
N ALA A 193 7.99 0.87 27.08
CA ALA A 193 7.89 -0.54 27.42
C ALA A 193 7.92 -1.43 26.16
N GLU A 194 7.26 -1.02 25.09
CA GLU A 194 7.27 -1.76 23.82
C GLU A 194 8.63 -1.67 23.13
N LEU A 195 9.28 -0.51 23.16
CA LEU A 195 10.66 -0.35 22.68
C LEU A 195 11.63 -1.26 23.44
N CYS A 196 11.51 -1.36 24.77
CA CYS A 196 12.34 -2.27 25.56
C CYS A 196 12.12 -3.74 25.15
N LYS A 197 10.87 -4.17 24.90
CA LYS A 197 10.60 -5.52 24.39
C LYS A 197 11.19 -5.75 22.99
N MET A 198 11.07 -4.77 22.08
CA MET A 198 11.72 -4.86 20.78
C MET A 198 13.23 -4.95 20.90
N ALA A 199 13.85 -4.19 21.83
CA ALA A 199 15.28 -4.26 22.08
C ALA A 199 15.71 -5.60 22.67
N GLU A 200 14.86 -6.27 23.44
CA GLU A 200 15.14 -7.64 23.94
C GLU A 200 15.29 -8.65 22.80
N THR A 201 14.56 -8.48 21.69
CA THR A 201 14.71 -9.35 20.51
C THR A 201 16.05 -9.18 19.82
N LEU A 202 16.73 -8.03 20.01
CA LEU A 202 18.08 -7.80 19.49
C LEU A 202 19.18 -8.60 20.23
N LYS A 203 18.85 -9.24 21.37
CA LYS A 203 19.77 -10.20 22.04
C LYS A 203 20.01 -11.43 21.17
N ASP A 204 19.06 -11.77 20.31
CA ASP A 204 19.23 -12.78 19.28
C ASP A 204 20.07 -12.20 18.13
N THR A 205 21.21 -12.78 17.85
CA THR A 205 22.14 -12.35 16.79
C THR A 205 21.56 -12.42 15.39
N SER A 206 20.45 -13.12 15.20
CA SER A 206 19.73 -13.22 13.92
C SER A 206 18.95 -11.95 13.53
N VAL A 207 18.69 -11.03 14.47
CA VAL A 207 17.94 -9.80 14.23
C VAL A 207 18.91 -8.65 14.01
N SER A 208 18.78 -7.95 12.88
CA SER A 208 19.60 -6.77 12.57
C SER A 208 19.18 -5.56 13.40
N VAL A 209 20.16 -4.77 13.85
CA VAL A 209 19.92 -3.53 14.64
C VAL A 209 19.16 -2.49 13.84
N ASP A 210 19.34 -2.45 12.52
CA ASP A 210 18.68 -1.52 11.58
C ASP A 210 17.15 -1.63 11.61
N THR A 211 16.60 -2.73 12.15
CA THR A 211 15.14 -2.87 12.31
C THR A 211 14.57 -1.93 13.37
N LEU A 212 15.38 -1.56 14.38
CA LEU A 212 14.97 -0.73 15.50
C LEU A 212 15.56 0.69 15.42
N VAL A 213 16.85 0.81 15.09
CA VAL A 213 17.62 2.05 15.17
C VAL A 213 18.37 2.31 13.88
N ASP A 214 18.16 3.46 13.25
CA ASP A 214 18.89 3.91 12.05
C ASP A 214 20.26 4.55 12.39
N GLY A 215 20.59 4.80 13.67
CA GLY A 215 21.85 5.37 14.13
C GLY A 215 21.72 6.25 15.36
N PHE A 216 22.79 6.99 15.67
CA PHE A 216 22.84 7.97 16.76
C PHE A 216 23.07 9.37 16.22
N THR A 217 22.57 10.38 16.93
CA THR A 217 22.75 11.80 16.56
C THR A 217 24.20 12.25 16.64
N ASP A 218 25.00 11.63 17.50
CA ASP A 218 26.40 11.98 17.74
C ASP A 218 27.32 11.64 16.55
N ASN A 219 26.93 10.67 15.72
CA ASN A 219 27.71 10.25 14.54
C ASN A 219 27.49 11.13 13.30
N LEU A 220 26.62 12.14 13.38
CA LEU A 220 26.32 13.02 12.25
C LEU A 220 27.34 14.15 12.03
N GLU A 221 28.20 14.43 13.00
CA GLU A 221 29.20 15.51 12.92
C GLU A 221 30.52 15.06 12.24
N GLU A 222 30.81 13.76 12.13
CA GLU A 222 32.08 13.23 11.61
C GLU A 222 32.08 12.86 10.13
N VAL A 223 31.00 13.06 9.39
CA VAL A 223 31.03 12.90 7.91
C VAL A 223 31.42 14.25 7.30
N ASP A 224 32.61 14.71 7.62
CA ASP A 224 33.27 15.78 6.88
C ASP A 224 33.46 15.35 5.42
N ALA A 225 33.10 16.27 4.55
CA ALA A 225 33.21 16.23 3.12
C ALA A 225 34.50 15.54 2.63
N VAL A 226 34.41 14.26 2.32
CA VAL A 226 35.35 13.65 1.39
C VAL A 226 34.97 14.18 0.02
N SER A 227 35.72 15.18 -0.41
CA SER A 227 35.75 15.65 -1.79
C SER A 227 36.24 14.51 -2.67
N SER A 228 35.31 13.75 -3.24
CA SER A 228 35.61 12.88 -4.35
C SER A 228 35.13 13.56 -5.63
N ASP A 229 36.10 13.85 -6.52
CA ASP A 229 35.88 14.15 -7.92
C ASP A 229 34.93 13.11 -8.52
N GLY A 230 33.97 13.60 -9.31
CA GLY A 230 32.89 12.81 -9.85
C GLY A 230 33.36 11.57 -10.57
N ASP A 231 32.80 10.45 -10.21
CA ASP A 231 32.40 9.32 -11.07
C ASP A 231 31.83 8.11 -10.29
N ASP A 232 31.90 8.10 -8.93
CA ASP A 232 31.47 6.95 -8.11
C ASP A 232 30.19 7.17 -7.28
N ILE A 233 29.24 8.00 -7.77
CA ILE A 233 27.99 8.31 -7.02
C ILE A 233 27.04 7.11 -6.94
N ALA A 234 27.17 6.15 -7.86
CA ALA A 234 26.23 5.01 -7.94
C ALA A 234 26.44 3.94 -6.85
N THR A 235 27.66 3.75 -6.38
CA THR A 235 28.01 2.75 -5.36
C THR A 235 27.86 3.25 -3.92
N ASP A 236 27.92 4.58 -3.71
CA ASP A 236 27.87 5.18 -2.36
C ASP A 236 26.44 5.53 -1.91
N ILE A 237 25.44 5.50 -2.83
CA ILE A 237 24.02 5.76 -2.53
C ILE A 237 23.31 4.50 -1.95
N GLY A 238 23.84 3.32 -2.22
CA GLY A 238 23.45 2.12 -1.52
C GLY A 238 24.19 2.05 -0.21
N ALA A 239 23.55 2.42 0.90
CA ALA A 239 23.99 2.24 2.28
C ALA A 239 25.48 1.85 2.35
N ALA A 240 26.36 2.76 2.76
CA ALA A 240 27.68 2.34 3.25
C ALA A 240 27.37 1.22 4.26
N ALA A 241 27.56 -0.02 3.86
CA ALA A 241 27.27 -1.17 4.69
C ALA A 241 28.19 -1.00 5.90
N MET A 242 27.60 -0.65 7.05
CA MET A 242 28.36 -0.55 8.29
C MET A 242 29.15 -1.84 8.44
N THR A 243 30.42 -1.73 8.77
CA THR A 243 31.25 -2.91 8.99
C THR A 243 30.63 -3.75 10.12
N ALA A 244 30.85 -5.07 10.07
CA ALA A 244 30.30 -5.97 11.10
C ALA A 244 30.66 -5.51 12.51
N ASP A 245 31.88 -4.98 12.69
CA ASP A 245 32.35 -4.46 13.98
C ASP A 245 31.55 -3.21 14.44
N GLN A 246 31.23 -2.30 13.50
CA GLN A 246 30.40 -1.10 13.79
C GLN A 246 28.95 -1.49 14.16
N LEU A 247 28.40 -2.52 13.52
CA LEU A 247 27.07 -3.04 13.86
C LEU A 247 27.05 -3.69 15.24
N GLU A 248 28.10 -4.41 15.62
CA GLU A 248 28.22 -5.00 16.96
C GLU A 248 28.39 -3.93 18.03
N GLU A 249 29.19 -2.90 17.79
CA GLU A 249 29.35 -1.76 18.71
C GLU A 249 28.03 -1.01 18.87
N MET A 250 27.33 -0.72 17.78
CA MET A 250 26.01 -0.10 17.83
C MET A 250 25.00 -0.97 18.60
N ARG A 251 25.01 -2.29 18.38
CA ARG A 251 24.15 -3.24 19.12
C ARG A 251 24.43 -3.18 20.61
N ALA A 252 25.69 -3.22 21.01
CA ALA A 252 26.07 -3.16 22.42
C ALA A 252 25.60 -1.85 23.08
N ARG A 253 25.81 -0.71 22.41
CA ARG A 253 25.37 0.61 22.87
C ARG A 253 23.84 0.70 23.00
N VAL A 254 23.11 0.19 22.01
CA VAL A 254 21.63 0.15 22.03
C VAL A 254 21.14 -0.69 23.20
N LEU A 255 21.69 -1.88 23.41
CA LEU A 255 21.29 -2.78 24.51
C LEU A 255 21.56 -2.16 25.87
N ASP A 256 22.69 -1.47 26.07
CA ASP A 256 23.00 -0.76 27.32
C ASP A 256 22.00 0.37 27.61
N ILE A 257 21.67 1.18 26.58
CA ILE A 257 20.66 2.24 26.71
C ILE A 257 19.31 1.66 27.12
N PHE A 258 18.85 0.58 26.46
CA PHE A 258 17.54 -0.01 26.77
C PHE A 258 17.51 -0.78 28.09
N GLU A 259 18.64 -1.33 28.55
CA GLU A 259 18.74 -1.90 29.89
C GLU A 259 18.57 -0.82 30.97
N ASN A 260 19.21 0.33 30.79
CA ASN A 260 19.04 1.50 31.66
C ASN A 260 17.61 2.04 31.61
N CYS A 261 17.00 2.14 30.40
CA CYS A 261 15.58 2.51 30.25
C CYS A 261 14.65 1.54 30.98
N GLY A 262 14.92 0.24 30.92
CA GLY A 262 14.15 -0.79 31.65
C GLY A 262 14.15 -0.55 33.16
N ARG A 263 15.30 -0.23 33.74
CA ARG A 263 15.41 0.08 35.20
C ARG A 263 14.59 1.34 35.59
N HIS A 264 14.65 2.39 34.77
CA HIS A 264 13.83 3.58 35.00
C HIS A 264 12.35 3.31 34.80
N LEU A 265 11.97 2.45 33.84
CA LEU A 265 10.59 2.05 33.60
C LEU A 265 10.00 1.27 34.79
N GLU A 266 10.79 0.41 35.46
CA GLU A 266 10.39 -0.24 36.70
C GLU A 266 10.15 0.79 37.82
N THR A 267 10.96 1.85 37.90
CA THR A 267 10.77 2.97 38.83
C THR A 267 9.48 3.72 38.50
N VAL A 268 9.19 3.98 37.22
CA VAL A 268 7.93 4.59 36.76
C VAL A 268 6.74 3.74 37.19
N ARG A 269 6.80 2.42 36.98
CA ARG A 269 5.73 1.48 37.36
C ARG A 269 5.51 1.43 38.88
N ALA A 270 6.58 1.44 39.66
CA ALA A 270 6.49 1.38 41.12
C ALA A 270 5.92 2.66 41.73
N ASN A 271 6.16 3.82 41.09
CA ASN A 271 5.72 5.13 41.59
C ASN A 271 4.45 5.64 40.89
N PHE A 272 3.85 4.87 39.98
CA PHE A 272 2.55 5.21 39.39
C PHE A 272 1.41 4.81 40.35
N GLY A 273 0.49 5.74 40.59
CA GLY A 273 -0.70 5.55 41.40
C GLY A 273 -0.74 6.44 42.65
N PRO A 274 -1.84 6.41 43.43
CA PRO A 274 -2.10 7.36 44.53
C PRO A 274 -1.13 7.25 45.71
N LYS A 275 -0.37 6.17 45.80
CA LYS A 275 0.63 5.94 46.88
C LYS A 275 2.07 6.16 46.41
N GLY A 276 2.28 6.42 45.13
CA GLY A 276 3.61 6.62 44.54
C GLY A 276 4.17 8.02 44.78
N ASP A 277 5.48 8.15 44.64
CA ASP A 277 6.18 9.42 44.71
C ASP A 277 6.14 10.10 43.31
N ALA A 278 5.38 11.18 43.20
CA ALA A 278 5.20 11.94 41.96
C ALA A 278 6.53 12.59 41.46
N GLU A 279 7.44 12.93 42.37
CA GLU A 279 8.74 13.49 41.96
C GLU A 279 9.65 12.39 41.41
N ALA A 280 9.72 11.23 42.07
CA ALA A 280 10.45 10.08 41.58
C ALA A 280 9.90 9.57 40.21
N TYR A 281 8.58 9.59 40.01
CA TYR A 281 7.94 9.29 38.73
C TYR A 281 8.42 10.25 37.62
N LYS A 282 8.33 11.56 37.86
CA LYS A 282 8.74 12.60 36.87
C LYS A 282 10.24 12.51 36.57
N ALA A 283 11.06 12.31 37.60
CA ALA A 283 12.50 12.16 37.43
C ALA A 283 12.87 10.94 36.58
N ALA A 284 12.19 9.80 36.79
CA ALA A 284 12.40 8.60 36.00
C ALA A 284 11.96 8.78 34.53
N CYS A 285 10.82 9.45 34.28
CA CYS A 285 10.38 9.78 32.93
C CYS A 285 11.37 10.74 32.21
N ALA A 286 11.90 11.73 32.93
CA ALA A 286 12.90 12.65 32.38
C ALA A 286 14.22 11.91 32.05
N ALA A 287 14.69 11.03 32.92
CA ALA A 287 15.86 10.20 32.67
C ALA A 287 15.70 9.30 31.42
N ILE A 288 14.53 8.69 31.22
CA ILE A 288 14.24 7.92 30.01
C ILE A 288 14.31 8.82 28.77
N ALA A 289 13.74 10.02 28.83
CA ALA A 289 13.76 10.96 27.72
C ALA A 289 15.21 11.40 27.36
N GLU A 290 16.07 11.63 28.35
CA GLU A 290 17.49 11.96 28.14
C GLU A 290 18.27 10.77 27.53
N LEU A 291 18.04 9.54 28.01
CA LEU A 291 18.70 8.35 27.50
C LEU A 291 18.32 8.04 26.03
N LEU A 292 17.08 8.30 25.65
CA LEU A 292 16.58 8.02 24.30
C LEU A 292 16.74 9.20 23.34
N ALA A 293 17.08 10.41 23.82
CA ALA A 293 17.28 11.60 22.99
C ALA A 293 18.32 11.42 21.86
N PRO A 294 19.48 10.74 22.07
CA PRO A 294 20.48 10.56 21.01
C PRO A 294 20.12 9.44 20.02
N VAL A 295 19.08 8.64 20.27
CA VAL A 295 18.72 7.48 19.45
C VAL A 295 17.83 7.89 18.29
N ARG A 296 18.24 7.55 17.05
CA ARG A 296 17.41 7.71 15.84
C ARG A 296 16.67 6.40 15.57
N PHE A 297 15.41 6.38 15.87
CA PHE A 297 14.55 5.22 15.61
C PHE A 297 14.22 5.09 14.14
N SER A 298 14.08 3.85 13.66
CA SER A 298 13.65 3.59 12.30
C SER A 298 12.20 4.09 12.09
N VAL A 299 11.93 4.61 10.89
CA VAL A 299 10.60 5.15 10.53
C VAL A 299 9.50 4.11 10.78
N LYS A 300 9.81 2.84 10.54
CA LYS A 300 8.86 1.73 10.74
C LYS A 300 8.45 1.59 12.21
N VAL A 301 9.41 1.66 13.13
CA VAL A 301 9.15 1.55 14.58
C VAL A 301 8.35 2.76 15.08
N VAL A 302 8.73 3.96 14.65
CA VAL A 302 7.99 5.19 15.01
C VAL A 302 6.54 5.13 14.54
N THR A 303 6.31 4.64 13.32
CA THR A 303 4.94 4.47 12.78
C THR A 303 4.16 3.44 13.58
N GLN A 304 4.74 2.27 13.86
CA GLN A 304 4.11 1.21 14.62
C GLN A 304 3.70 1.67 16.03
N LEU A 305 4.63 2.32 16.77
CA LEU A 305 4.33 2.85 18.10
C LEU A 305 3.24 3.91 18.08
N SER A 306 3.25 4.77 17.06
CA SER A 306 2.21 5.79 16.89
C SER A 306 0.83 5.18 16.63
N GLU A 307 0.76 4.11 15.84
CA GLU A 307 -0.47 3.35 15.59
C GLU A 307 -0.97 2.66 16.85
N ASP A 308 -0.07 2.06 17.64
CA ASP A 308 -0.43 1.35 18.86
C ASP A 308 -0.97 2.31 19.93
N ILE A 309 -0.36 3.51 20.05
CA ILE A 309 -0.91 4.57 20.90
C ILE A 309 -2.27 5.05 20.38
N SER A 310 -2.43 5.22 19.07
CA SER A 310 -3.72 5.63 18.49
C SER A 310 -4.81 4.61 18.79
N LYS A 311 -4.56 3.32 18.62
CA LYS A 311 -5.49 2.23 18.95
C LYS A 311 -5.86 2.26 20.43
N HIS A 312 -4.86 2.40 21.31
CA HIS A 312 -5.09 2.52 22.76
C HIS A 312 -5.98 3.74 23.09
N MET A 313 -5.73 4.88 22.46
CA MET A 313 -6.52 6.09 22.65
C MET A 313 -7.95 5.99 22.10
N ASP A 314 -8.15 5.22 21.04
CA ASP A 314 -9.49 4.92 20.51
C ASP A 314 -10.30 4.08 21.49
N GLU A 315 -9.67 3.09 22.16
CA GLU A 315 -10.29 2.32 23.25
C GLU A 315 -10.68 3.22 24.43
N VAL A 316 -9.75 4.08 24.88
CA VAL A 316 -10.01 5.05 25.95
C VAL A 316 -11.15 5.99 25.56
N THR A 317 -11.13 6.52 24.34
CA THR A 317 -12.16 7.43 23.83
C THR A 317 -13.52 6.73 23.76
N THR A 318 -13.57 5.47 23.40
CA THR A 318 -14.80 4.67 23.35
C THR A 318 -15.40 4.49 24.75
N SER A 319 -14.57 4.16 25.76
CA SER A 319 -15.01 4.05 27.15
C SER A 319 -15.52 5.41 27.69
N LEU A 320 -14.80 6.51 27.40
CA LEU A 320 -15.27 7.86 27.76
C LEU A 320 -16.58 8.26 27.06
N LYS A 321 -16.77 7.86 25.79
CA LYS A 321 -18.05 8.05 25.08
C LYS A 321 -19.18 7.24 25.73
N ASN A 322 -18.91 6.02 26.22
CA ASN A 322 -19.89 5.23 26.95
C ASN A 322 -20.27 5.91 28.25
N VAL A 323 -19.30 6.38 29.05
CA VAL A 323 -19.58 7.17 30.27
C VAL A 323 -20.42 8.39 29.92
N ARG A 324 -20.06 9.13 28.88
CA ARG A 324 -20.86 10.31 28.43
C ARG A 324 -22.27 9.91 28.07
N ARG A 325 -22.47 8.83 27.30
CA ARG A 325 -23.81 8.35 26.90
C ARG A 325 -24.66 7.99 28.12
N VAL A 326 -24.08 7.29 29.12
CA VAL A 326 -24.82 6.97 30.34
C VAL A 326 -25.19 8.22 31.11
N LEU A 327 -24.27 9.15 31.32
CA LEU A 327 -24.53 10.37 32.08
C LEU A 327 -25.51 11.34 31.37
N ALA A 328 -25.30 11.58 30.06
CA ALA A 328 -26.14 12.53 29.31
C ALA A 328 -27.50 11.94 28.93
N ASP A 329 -27.54 10.71 28.35
CA ASP A 329 -28.78 10.18 27.76
C ASP A 329 -29.62 9.43 28.79
N GLN A 330 -29.01 8.60 29.67
CA GLN A 330 -29.75 7.81 30.63
C GLN A 330 -30.01 8.57 31.93
N CYS A 331 -29.02 9.35 32.40
CA CYS A 331 -29.17 10.13 33.63
C CYS A 331 -29.68 11.54 33.38
N ARG A 332 -29.79 12.01 32.14
CA ARG A 332 -30.19 13.36 31.72
C ARG A 332 -29.39 14.47 32.41
N MET A 333 -28.13 14.21 32.63
CA MET A 333 -27.20 15.18 33.19
C MET A 333 -26.92 16.29 32.16
N PRO A 334 -26.90 17.59 32.55
CA PRO A 334 -26.57 18.67 31.62
C PRO A 334 -25.21 18.46 30.97
N GLN A 335 -25.12 18.77 29.69
CA GLN A 335 -23.89 18.54 28.89
C GLN A 335 -22.63 19.15 29.52
N ARG A 336 -22.75 20.36 30.10
CA ARG A 336 -21.63 21.03 30.78
C ARG A 336 -21.14 20.22 31.98
N ALA A 337 -22.03 19.74 32.85
CA ALA A 337 -21.68 18.95 34.01
C ALA A 337 -21.08 17.57 33.60
N THR A 338 -21.62 16.95 32.53
CA THR A 338 -21.07 15.71 31.97
C THR A 338 -19.64 15.93 31.44
N LEU A 339 -19.38 17.05 30.76
CA LEU A 339 -18.04 17.38 30.29
C LEU A 339 -17.06 17.68 31.43
N ASP A 340 -17.52 18.31 32.51
CA ASP A 340 -16.73 18.58 33.72
C ASP A 340 -16.25 17.25 34.37
N VAL A 341 -17.12 16.24 34.41
CA VAL A 341 -16.77 14.88 34.90
C VAL A 341 -15.76 14.20 33.99
N ILE A 342 -15.95 14.25 32.66
CA ILE A 342 -15.09 13.58 31.68
C ILE A 342 -13.72 14.27 31.55
N ASN A 343 -13.69 15.59 31.68
CA ASN A 343 -12.44 16.37 31.57
C ASN A 343 -11.68 16.44 32.90
N GLY A 344 -12.38 16.15 34.02
CA GLY A 344 -11.74 15.98 35.31
C GLY A 344 -11.02 14.65 35.43
N ASP A 345 -11.15 14.00 36.57
CA ASP A 345 -10.61 12.67 36.80
C ASP A 345 -11.75 11.63 36.85
N PRO A 346 -12.12 11.01 35.71
CA PRO A 346 -13.20 10.02 35.66
C PRO A 346 -12.87 8.73 36.39
N THR A 347 -11.59 8.53 36.79
CA THR A 347 -11.10 7.35 37.48
C THR A 347 -11.06 7.52 39.00
N ALA A 348 -11.34 8.73 39.53
CA ALA A 348 -11.30 9.01 40.94
C ALA A 348 -12.23 8.11 41.76
N ASP A 349 -11.75 7.61 42.91
CA ASP A 349 -12.55 6.79 43.80
C ASP A 349 -13.71 7.58 44.40
N GLY A 350 -14.91 6.97 44.38
CA GLY A 350 -16.09 7.58 44.95
C GLY A 350 -16.71 8.72 44.14
N LEU A 351 -16.23 8.99 42.91
CA LEU A 351 -16.74 10.08 42.06
C LEU A 351 -18.24 9.91 41.75
N PHE A 352 -18.61 8.73 41.26
CA PHE A 352 -19.98 8.48 40.84
C PHE A 352 -20.93 8.31 42.04
N GLU A 353 -20.43 7.81 43.16
CA GLU A 353 -21.15 7.79 44.45
C GLU A 353 -21.43 9.21 44.95
N ALA A 354 -20.43 10.07 44.95
CA ALA A 354 -20.59 11.47 45.34
C ALA A 354 -21.62 12.21 44.45
N ILE A 355 -21.64 11.92 43.15
CA ILE A 355 -22.63 12.47 42.23
C ILE A 355 -24.04 11.89 42.54
N ALA A 356 -24.15 10.60 42.88
CA ALA A 356 -25.38 9.93 43.19
C ALA A 356 -25.99 10.38 44.53
N GLU A 357 -25.15 10.81 45.48
CA GLU A 357 -25.55 11.34 46.80
C GLU A 357 -25.81 12.85 46.78
N SER A 358 -25.47 13.55 45.66
CA SER A 358 -25.67 14.98 45.54
C SER A 358 -27.18 15.37 45.51
N GLU A 359 -27.54 16.60 45.92
CA GLU A 359 -28.91 17.12 45.86
C GLU A 359 -29.34 17.54 44.43
N THR A 360 -28.74 16.96 43.39
CA THR A 360 -29.00 17.31 42.00
C THR A 360 -30.18 16.54 41.42
N PRO A 361 -30.93 17.09 40.44
CA PRO A 361 -32.09 16.43 39.84
C PRO A 361 -31.76 15.08 39.17
N TRP A 362 -30.51 14.87 38.75
CA TRP A 362 -30.04 13.64 38.05
C TRP A 362 -29.44 12.61 38.99
N ALA A 363 -29.19 12.93 40.27
CA ALA A 363 -28.58 12.01 41.23
C ALA A 363 -29.33 10.66 41.37
N PRO A 364 -30.67 10.58 41.41
CA PRO A 364 -31.37 9.29 41.47
C PRO A 364 -31.22 8.44 40.20
N ALA A 365 -31.01 9.10 39.06
CA ALA A 365 -30.75 8.38 37.80
C ALA A 365 -29.32 7.84 37.75
N VAL A 366 -28.33 8.58 38.25
CA VAL A 366 -26.94 8.14 38.39
C VAL A 366 -26.89 6.97 39.36
N ALA A 367 -27.58 7.02 40.50
CA ALA A 367 -27.65 5.92 41.47
C ALA A 367 -28.13 4.59 40.83
N ARG A 368 -29.09 4.64 39.92
CA ARG A 368 -29.62 3.46 39.21
C ARG A 368 -28.60 2.89 38.19
N ASN A 369 -27.73 3.73 37.64
CA ASN A 369 -26.75 3.33 36.63
C ASN A 369 -25.31 3.14 37.16
N LEU A 370 -25.13 3.20 38.50
CA LEU A 370 -23.82 3.05 39.15
C LEU A 370 -23.07 1.80 38.70
N GLY A 371 -23.75 0.66 38.51
CA GLY A 371 -23.12 -0.59 38.09
C GLY A 371 -22.38 -0.47 36.75
N VAL A 372 -23.02 0.18 35.76
CA VAL A 372 -22.45 0.41 34.45
C VAL A 372 -21.29 1.43 34.50
N LEU A 373 -21.48 2.50 35.28
CA LEU A 373 -20.46 3.53 35.47
C LEU A 373 -19.19 2.97 36.15
N HIS A 374 -19.36 2.12 37.16
CA HIS A 374 -18.23 1.44 37.80
C HIS A 374 -17.51 0.44 36.88
N GLU A 375 -18.22 -0.18 35.97
CA GLU A 375 -17.61 -1.08 34.98
C GLU A 375 -16.74 -0.29 34.02
N GLU A 376 -17.25 0.81 33.47
CA GLU A 376 -16.46 1.70 32.62
C GLU A 376 -15.30 2.37 33.39
N GLN A 377 -15.49 2.72 34.65
CA GLN A 377 -14.42 3.24 35.51
C GLN A 377 -13.31 2.23 35.72
N ARG A 378 -13.63 0.93 35.91
CA ARG A 378 -12.62 -0.13 35.97
C ARG A 378 -11.87 -0.30 34.68
N HIS A 379 -12.55 -0.20 33.52
CA HIS A 379 -11.89 -0.20 32.22
C HIS A 379 -10.92 0.97 32.07
N LEU A 380 -11.34 2.18 32.44
CA LEU A 380 -10.51 3.37 32.40
C LEU A 380 -9.27 3.24 33.31
N ARG A 381 -9.42 2.69 34.52
CA ARG A 381 -8.27 2.39 35.41
C ARG A 381 -7.33 1.37 34.81
N GLY A 382 -7.86 0.33 34.14
CA GLY A 382 -7.04 -0.65 33.41
C GLY A 382 -6.25 -0.01 32.27
N PHE A 383 -6.78 1.05 31.62
CA PHE A 383 -6.04 1.82 30.62
C PHE A 383 -4.94 2.68 31.27
N GLU A 384 -5.19 3.30 32.43
CA GLU A 384 -4.16 4.05 33.17
C GLU A 384 -3.02 3.14 33.64
N GLU A 385 -3.34 1.96 34.17
CA GLU A 385 -2.33 0.99 34.59
C GLU A 385 -1.48 0.48 33.43
N ARG A 386 -2.09 0.20 32.26
CA ARG A 386 -1.37 -0.19 31.05
C ARG A 386 -0.44 0.91 30.54
N ALA A 387 -0.93 2.14 30.50
CA ALA A 387 -0.16 3.28 30.03
C ALA A 387 0.81 3.82 31.09
N MET A 388 0.62 3.44 32.37
CA MET A 388 1.32 4.00 33.53
C MET A 388 1.19 5.53 33.61
N MET A 389 0.01 6.07 33.24
CA MET A 389 -0.25 7.48 33.10
C MET A 389 -1.75 7.79 33.26
N THR A 390 -2.08 8.95 33.84
CA THR A 390 -3.48 9.37 33.99
C THR A 390 -4.16 9.62 32.66
N ILE A 391 -5.47 9.39 32.55
CA ILE A 391 -6.27 9.61 31.32
C ILE A 391 -6.09 11.04 30.79
N ALA A 392 -6.04 12.03 31.67
CA ALA A 392 -5.82 13.43 31.29
C ALA A 392 -4.49 13.63 30.57
N SER A 393 -3.40 13.08 31.14
CA SER A 393 -2.06 13.16 30.52
C SER A 393 -1.98 12.37 29.21
N GLN A 394 -2.63 11.19 29.14
CA GLN A 394 -2.71 10.41 27.91
C GLN A 394 -3.38 11.18 26.77
N ARG A 395 -4.51 11.84 27.05
CA ARG A 395 -5.23 12.67 26.07
C ARG A 395 -4.39 13.85 25.58
N GLU A 396 -3.71 14.54 26.48
CA GLU A 396 -2.85 15.67 26.12
C GLU A 396 -1.66 15.23 25.24
N LEU A 397 -0.97 14.17 25.63
CA LEU A 397 0.13 13.64 24.82
C LEU A 397 -0.34 13.08 23.46
N ALA A 398 -1.50 12.41 23.41
CA ALA A 398 -2.05 11.92 22.16
C ALA A 398 -2.42 13.08 21.21
N ARG A 399 -2.91 14.20 21.75
CA ARG A 399 -3.16 15.42 20.98
C ARG A 399 -1.86 16.00 20.42
N LEU A 400 -0.82 16.11 21.24
CA LEU A 400 0.50 16.57 20.80
C LEU A 400 1.10 15.64 19.75
N LEU A 401 0.96 14.32 19.92
CA LEU A 401 1.41 13.31 18.97
C LEU A 401 0.72 13.48 17.61
N LYS A 402 -0.61 13.59 17.60
CA LYS A 402 -1.40 13.82 16.39
C LYS A 402 -1.01 15.12 15.68
N LEU A 403 -0.78 16.19 16.43
CA LEU A 403 -0.31 17.46 15.89
C LEU A 403 1.08 17.32 15.26
N ALA A 404 2.02 16.65 15.94
CA ALA A 404 3.36 16.40 15.40
C ALA A 404 3.32 15.54 14.12
N GLN A 405 2.47 14.50 14.09
CA GLN A 405 2.25 13.67 12.90
C GLN A 405 1.69 14.49 11.73
N THR A 406 0.67 15.32 11.98
CA THR A 406 0.06 16.14 10.94
C THR A 406 1.07 17.13 10.35
N ASN A 407 1.83 17.81 11.20
CA ASN A 407 2.87 18.73 10.74
C ASN A 407 3.99 18.03 9.95
N LEU A 408 4.38 16.82 10.38
CA LEU A 408 5.36 16.00 9.66
C LEU A 408 4.83 15.59 8.29
N MET A 409 3.57 15.13 8.23
CA MET A 409 2.93 14.76 6.96
C MET A 409 2.83 15.94 6.00
N GLN A 410 2.43 17.11 6.49
CA GLN A 410 2.38 18.34 5.68
C GLN A 410 3.76 18.75 5.14
N ALA A 411 4.80 18.67 5.96
CA ALA A 411 6.15 18.98 5.52
C ALA A 411 6.65 17.99 4.45
N LYS A 412 6.39 16.69 4.62
CA LYS A 412 6.70 15.66 3.62
C LYS A 412 5.89 15.87 2.34
N ALA A 413 4.58 16.15 2.44
CA ALA A 413 3.72 16.42 1.30
C ALA A 413 4.25 17.60 0.46
N ARG A 414 4.63 18.70 1.11
CA ARG A 414 5.21 19.87 0.43
C ARG A 414 6.48 19.53 -0.36
N MET A 415 7.35 18.65 0.18
CA MET A 415 8.54 18.20 -0.53
C MET A 415 8.20 17.30 -1.72
N ILE A 416 7.23 16.40 -1.56
CA ILE A 416 6.76 15.48 -2.61
C ILE A 416 6.11 16.28 -3.75
N GLU A 417 5.13 17.14 -3.44
CA GLU A 417 4.35 17.91 -4.41
C GLU A 417 5.22 18.78 -5.31
N ALA A 418 6.25 19.42 -4.71
CA ALA A 418 7.20 20.23 -5.46
C ALA A 418 8.06 19.43 -6.46
N ASN A 419 8.18 18.09 -6.26
CA ASN A 419 9.03 17.21 -7.07
C ASN A 419 8.26 16.20 -7.91
N LEU A 420 6.91 16.31 -8.01
CA LEU A 420 6.11 15.39 -8.83
C LEU A 420 6.46 15.47 -10.33
N ARG A 421 6.88 16.65 -10.81
CA ARG A 421 7.31 16.84 -12.21
C ARG A 421 8.53 15.96 -12.55
N LEU A 422 9.45 15.76 -11.61
CA LEU A 422 10.61 14.87 -11.77
C LEU A 422 10.16 13.42 -12.02
N VAL A 423 9.14 12.96 -11.29
CA VAL A 423 8.60 11.60 -11.48
C VAL A 423 8.04 11.43 -12.88
N ILE A 424 7.29 12.41 -13.38
CA ILE A 424 6.69 12.37 -14.72
C ILE A 424 7.77 12.30 -15.80
N SER A 425 8.84 13.10 -15.68
CA SER A 425 9.96 13.09 -16.64
C SER A 425 10.64 11.73 -16.72
N ILE A 426 10.88 11.08 -15.58
CA ILE A 426 11.48 9.75 -15.53
C ILE A 426 10.50 8.69 -16.07
N ALA A 427 9.21 8.73 -15.66
CA ALA A 427 8.20 7.75 -16.08
C ALA A 427 7.97 7.74 -17.60
N LYS A 428 8.11 8.89 -18.28
CA LYS A 428 8.03 8.99 -19.75
C LYS A 428 9.00 8.03 -20.47
N GLY A 429 10.20 7.81 -19.95
CA GLY A 429 11.19 6.88 -20.54
C GLY A 429 10.81 5.39 -20.43
N TYR A 430 9.78 5.06 -19.66
CA TYR A 430 9.33 3.69 -19.41
C TYR A 430 7.98 3.36 -20.07
N VAL A 431 7.41 4.26 -20.83
CA VAL A 431 6.16 4.05 -21.59
C VAL A 431 6.33 2.89 -22.58
N ASN A 432 5.24 2.16 -22.86
CA ASN A 432 5.19 1.01 -23.76
C ASN A 432 6.03 -0.21 -23.29
N ARG A 433 6.24 -0.34 -21.97
CA ARG A 433 6.93 -1.50 -21.37
C ARG A 433 5.98 -2.41 -20.57
N GLY A 434 4.68 -2.40 -20.91
CA GLY A 434 3.67 -3.29 -20.31
C GLY A 434 2.85 -2.65 -19.18
N LEU A 435 3.24 -1.47 -18.67
CA LEU A 435 2.45 -0.71 -17.69
C LEU A 435 1.87 0.57 -18.30
N ALA A 436 0.68 0.96 -17.84
CA ALA A 436 0.08 2.23 -18.19
C ALA A 436 0.88 3.40 -17.60
N MET A 437 0.84 4.57 -18.25
CA MET A 437 1.56 5.77 -17.78
C MET A 437 1.13 6.18 -16.37
N THR A 438 -0.13 6.04 -16.02
CA THR A 438 -0.67 6.29 -14.68
C THR A 438 0.00 5.43 -13.62
N ASP A 439 0.19 4.14 -13.89
CA ASP A 439 0.78 3.19 -12.95
C ASP A 439 2.29 3.44 -12.81
N LEU A 440 2.97 3.77 -13.91
CA LEU A 440 4.38 4.18 -13.88
C LEU A 440 4.60 5.43 -13.01
N ILE A 441 3.71 6.42 -13.12
CA ILE A 441 3.76 7.63 -12.29
C ILE A 441 3.52 7.26 -10.82
N GLN A 442 2.53 6.43 -10.50
CA GLN A 442 2.24 6.06 -9.11
C GLN A 442 3.38 5.27 -8.48
N GLU A 443 3.97 4.32 -9.20
CA GLU A 443 5.16 3.60 -8.72
C GLU A 443 6.36 4.54 -8.55
N GLY A 444 6.52 5.51 -9.47
CA GLY A 444 7.51 6.57 -9.33
C GLY A 444 7.26 7.46 -8.11
N ASN A 445 6.01 7.82 -7.82
CA ASN A 445 5.64 8.58 -6.62
C ASN A 445 5.98 7.80 -5.33
N LEU A 446 5.77 6.48 -5.30
CA LEU A 446 6.21 5.64 -4.19
C LEU A 446 7.73 5.66 -4.00
N GLY A 447 8.48 5.69 -5.11
CA GLY A 447 9.93 5.90 -5.10
C GLY A 447 10.31 7.26 -4.53
N LEU A 448 9.63 8.34 -4.97
CA LEU A 448 9.84 9.70 -4.48
C LEU A 448 9.55 9.82 -2.98
N MET A 449 8.47 9.20 -2.48
CA MET A 449 8.15 9.18 -1.04
C MET A 449 9.28 8.54 -0.22
N LYS A 450 9.83 7.41 -0.70
CA LYS A 450 10.99 6.76 -0.06
C LYS A 450 12.22 7.66 -0.08
N ALA A 451 12.44 8.41 -1.16
CA ALA A 451 13.53 9.37 -1.25
C ALA A 451 13.38 10.50 -0.21
N VAL A 452 12.17 11.04 -0.03
CA VAL A 452 11.91 12.09 0.98
C VAL A 452 12.19 11.59 2.40
N ASP A 453 11.81 10.35 2.70
CA ASP A 453 12.03 9.75 4.03
C ASP A 453 13.51 9.56 4.38
N LYS A 454 14.37 9.37 3.37
CA LYS A 454 15.79 9.09 3.54
C LYS A 454 16.72 10.24 3.14
N PHE A 455 16.18 11.39 2.76
CA PHE A 455 16.98 12.52 2.28
C PHE A 455 17.76 13.19 3.39
N GLU A 456 19.08 13.27 3.24
CA GLU A 456 20.02 13.94 4.15
C GLU A 456 20.58 15.21 3.51
N TYR A 457 20.00 16.36 3.83
CA TYR A 457 20.44 17.66 3.27
C TYR A 457 21.87 18.04 3.65
N ARG A 458 22.43 17.47 4.74
CA ARG A 458 23.79 17.74 5.22
C ARG A 458 24.85 17.27 4.24
N ARG A 459 24.58 16.27 3.41
CA ARG A 459 25.49 15.80 2.35
C ARG A 459 25.68 16.81 1.22
N GLY A 460 24.92 17.91 1.17
CA GLY A 460 25.11 19.01 0.25
C GLY A 460 24.63 18.81 -1.18
N TYR A 461 24.12 17.62 -1.56
CA TYR A 461 23.56 17.35 -2.87
C TYR A 461 22.14 17.91 -3.04
N LYS A 462 21.73 18.20 -4.28
CA LYS A 462 20.33 18.53 -4.60
C LYS A 462 19.42 17.34 -4.34
N PHE A 463 18.20 17.60 -3.89
CA PHE A 463 17.22 16.54 -3.68
C PHE A 463 16.94 15.75 -4.96
N SER A 464 16.87 16.41 -6.12
CA SER A 464 16.61 15.78 -7.40
C SER A 464 17.62 14.68 -7.75
N THR A 465 18.94 14.91 -7.51
CA THR A 465 19.98 13.91 -7.75
C THR A 465 19.73 12.62 -6.96
N TYR A 466 19.36 12.74 -5.69
CA TYR A 466 19.06 11.60 -4.84
C TYR A 466 17.73 10.93 -5.20
N ALA A 467 16.70 11.74 -5.45
CA ALA A 467 15.36 11.25 -5.77
C ALA A 467 15.30 10.49 -7.11
N THR A 468 16.07 10.92 -8.11
CA THR A 468 16.13 10.26 -9.44
C THR A 468 16.46 8.79 -9.32
N TRP A 469 17.43 8.42 -8.47
CA TRP A 469 17.79 7.01 -8.26
C TRP A 469 16.62 6.21 -7.68
N TRP A 470 15.97 6.70 -6.63
CA TRP A 470 14.85 6.01 -5.98
C TRP A 470 13.62 5.88 -6.90
N VAL A 471 13.31 6.93 -7.66
CA VAL A 471 12.21 6.93 -8.62
C VAL A 471 12.51 5.92 -9.74
N ARG A 472 13.72 5.98 -10.35
CA ARG A 472 14.15 5.04 -11.38
C ARG A 472 14.09 3.60 -10.89
N GLN A 473 14.63 3.33 -9.71
CA GLN A 473 14.62 1.99 -9.10
C GLN A 473 13.19 1.48 -8.88
N SER A 474 12.28 2.33 -8.36
CA SER A 474 10.88 1.93 -8.12
C SER A 474 10.16 1.63 -9.44
N VAL A 475 10.29 2.51 -10.45
CA VAL A 475 9.67 2.33 -11.77
C VAL A 475 10.25 1.10 -12.49
N THR A 476 11.58 0.91 -12.49
CA THR A 476 12.21 -0.26 -13.12
C THR A 476 11.75 -1.56 -12.47
N ARG A 477 11.67 -1.58 -11.14
CA ARG A 477 11.19 -2.74 -10.40
C ARG A 477 9.72 -3.03 -10.69
N ALA A 478 8.87 -2.01 -10.72
CA ALA A 478 7.46 -2.16 -11.06
C ALA A 478 7.26 -2.71 -12.47
N VAL A 479 8.03 -2.23 -13.47
CA VAL A 479 8.01 -2.78 -14.83
C VAL A 479 8.45 -4.23 -14.85
N ALA A 480 9.46 -4.62 -14.08
CA ALA A 480 9.92 -6.01 -14.01
C ALA A 480 8.89 -6.93 -13.32
N ASP A 481 8.23 -6.45 -12.26
CA ASP A 481 7.27 -7.24 -11.48
C ASP A 481 5.87 -7.32 -12.12
N PHE A 482 5.41 -6.26 -12.79
CA PHE A 482 4.02 -6.11 -13.27
C PHE A 482 3.90 -5.84 -14.78
N GLY A 483 5.00 -5.60 -15.49
CA GLY A 483 4.98 -5.28 -16.93
C GLY A 483 4.57 -6.44 -17.84
N ASN A 484 4.68 -7.68 -17.37
CA ASN A 484 4.29 -8.88 -18.11
C ASN A 484 3.07 -9.54 -17.47
N THR A 485 2.13 -10.02 -18.27
CA THR A 485 0.95 -10.78 -17.81
C THR A 485 1.37 -12.03 -17.01
N ILE A 486 2.42 -12.71 -17.44
CA ILE A 486 3.06 -13.81 -16.71
C ILE A 486 4.33 -13.25 -16.07
N ARG A 487 4.35 -13.17 -14.74
CA ARG A 487 5.49 -12.61 -14.00
C ARG A 487 6.79 -13.39 -14.27
N ILE A 488 7.83 -12.65 -14.62
CA ILE A 488 9.17 -13.19 -14.85
C ILE A 488 10.11 -12.68 -13.76
N PRO A 489 11.01 -13.53 -13.20
CA PRO A 489 12.00 -13.08 -12.22
C PRO A 489 12.91 -11.97 -12.77
N VAL A 490 13.28 -10.99 -11.91
CA VAL A 490 14.06 -9.81 -12.30
C VAL A 490 15.38 -10.18 -13.02
N HIS A 491 16.15 -11.15 -12.50
CA HIS A 491 17.41 -11.59 -13.11
C HIS A 491 17.25 -12.21 -14.51
N MET A 492 16.07 -12.76 -14.83
CA MET A 492 15.76 -13.23 -16.18
C MET A 492 15.43 -12.06 -17.11
N THR A 493 14.72 -11.07 -16.61
CA THR A 493 14.42 -9.83 -17.35
C THR A 493 15.71 -9.05 -17.67
N GLU A 494 16.64 -8.95 -16.74
CA GLU A 494 17.97 -8.35 -16.94
C GLU A 494 18.77 -9.09 -18.02
N SER A 495 18.86 -10.42 -17.89
CA SER A 495 19.52 -11.25 -18.90
C SER A 495 18.89 -11.10 -20.29
N TYR A 496 17.56 -11.01 -20.37
CA TYR A 496 16.86 -10.77 -21.63
C TYR A 496 17.13 -9.37 -22.20
N ASN A 497 17.16 -8.33 -21.35
CA ASN A 497 17.51 -6.98 -21.77
C ASN A 497 18.94 -6.91 -22.34
N LYS A 498 19.89 -7.65 -21.77
CA LYS A 498 21.25 -7.83 -22.34
C LYS A 498 21.18 -8.44 -23.74
N ILE A 499 20.43 -9.54 -23.90
CA ILE A 499 20.24 -10.19 -25.22
C ILE A 499 19.59 -9.21 -26.20
N ARG A 500 18.58 -8.45 -25.80
CA ARG A 500 17.87 -7.49 -26.66
C ARG A 500 18.80 -6.35 -27.13
N ARG A 501 19.67 -5.83 -26.26
CA ARG A 501 20.68 -4.83 -26.63
C ARG A 501 21.64 -5.39 -27.69
N HIS A 502 22.22 -6.57 -27.46
CA HIS A 502 23.10 -7.21 -28.42
C HIS A 502 22.40 -7.52 -29.76
N LYS A 503 21.13 -7.94 -29.71
CA LYS A 503 20.32 -8.16 -30.91
C LYS A 503 20.13 -6.88 -31.73
N GLN A 504 19.86 -5.74 -31.09
CA GLN A 504 19.70 -4.45 -31.76
C GLN A 504 21.00 -3.96 -32.35
N HIS A 505 22.11 -4.05 -31.62
CA HIS A 505 23.44 -3.67 -32.09
C HIS A 505 23.87 -4.50 -33.30
N PHE A 506 23.70 -5.81 -33.23
CA PHE A 506 24.01 -6.72 -34.34
C PHE A 506 23.18 -6.41 -35.60
N LEU A 507 21.88 -6.08 -35.40
CA LEU A 507 21.02 -5.71 -36.52
C LEU A 507 21.47 -4.39 -37.17
N GLN A 508 21.94 -3.42 -36.37
CA GLN A 508 22.48 -2.14 -36.90
C GLN A 508 23.79 -2.34 -37.67
N GLU A 509 24.68 -3.21 -37.18
CA GLU A 509 25.98 -3.44 -37.84
C GLU A 509 25.88 -4.32 -39.09
N HIS A 510 25.04 -5.38 -39.03
CA HIS A 510 25.04 -6.43 -40.07
C HIS A 510 23.78 -6.40 -40.96
N GLY A 511 22.78 -5.58 -40.66
CA GLY A 511 21.53 -5.48 -41.43
C GLY A 511 20.66 -6.76 -41.43
N ARG A 512 21.02 -7.79 -40.62
CA ARG A 512 20.27 -9.04 -40.47
C ARG A 512 20.03 -9.40 -39.01
N GLN A 513 19.04 -10.22 -38.75
CA GLN A 513 18.83 -10.74 -37.41
C GLN A 513 19.90 -11.77 -37.03
N PRO A 514 20.44 -11.72 -35.80
CA PRO A 514 21.40 -12.74 -35.33
C PRO A 514 20.69 -14.08 -35.07
N THR A 515 21.42 -15.17 -35.24
CA THR A 515 20.99 -16.51 -34.85
C THR A 515 21.07 -16.67 -33.33
N GLU A 516 20.38 -17.68 -32.79
CA GLU A 516 20.41 -17.95 -31.34
C GLU A 516 21.83 -18.31 -30.84
N GLN A 517 22.65 -18.89 -31.69
CA GLN A 517 24.05 -19.18 -31.36
C GLN A 517 24.91 -17.92 -31.31
N GLU A 518 24.74 -17.01 -32.30
CA GLU A 518 25.42 -15.70 -32.29
C GLU A 518 25.00 -14.86 -31.08
N LEU A 519 23.73 -14.90 -30.70
CA LEU A 519 23.25 -14.22 -29.48
C LEU A 519 23.83 -14.84 -28.20
N ALA A 520 23.99 -16.15 -28.14
CA ALA A 520 24.61 -16.83 -27.02
C ALA A 520 26.07 -16.42 -26.83
N ASP A 521 26.82 -16.34 -27.96
CA ASP A 521 28.23 -15.93 -27.97
C ASP A 521 28.38 -14.43 -27.59
N LEU A 522 27.53 -13.56 -28.14
CA LEU A 522 27.55 -12.11 -27.85
C LEU A 522 27.14 -11.77 -26.41
N ALA A 523 26.15 -12.48 -25.86
CA ALA A 523 25.66 -12.26 -24.51
C ALA A 523 26.46 -13.03 -23.46
N GLU A 524 27.41 -13.89 -23.86
CA GLU A 524 28.19 -14.80 -22.98
C GLU A 524 27.29 -15.72 -22.12
N LEU A 525 26.19 -16.18 -22.70
CA LEU A 525 25.21 -17.04 -22.05
C LEU A 525 25.10 -18.39 -22.71
N PRO A 526 24.81 -19.49 -21.98
CA PRO A 526 24.54 -20.80 -22.56
C PRO A 526 23.37 -20.75 -23.55
N LEU A 527 23.48 -21.42 -24.71
CA LEU A 527 22.44 -21.46 -25.73
C LEU A 527 21.06 -21.86 -25.18
N ALA A 528 21.03 -22.88 -24.31
CA ALA A 528 19.78 -23.32 -23.66
C ALA A 528 19.13 -22.20 -22.84
N LYS A 529 19.92 -21.33 -22.18
CA LYS A 529 19.40 -20.18 -21.42
C LYS A 529 18.83 -19.10 -22.35
N VAL A 530 19.51 -18.85 -23.50
CA VAL A 530 19.03 -17.90 -24.51
C VAL A 530 17.69 -18.35 -25.09
N GLN A 531 17.58 -19.65 -25.43
CA GLN A 531 16.33 -20.22 -25.92
C GLN A 531 15.19 -20.12 -24.91
N LEU A 532 15.47 -20.49 -23.65
CA LEU A 532 14.49 -20.37 -22.57
C LEU A 532 14.02 -18.92 -22.38
N LEU A 533 14.94 -17.95 -22.35
CA LEU A 533 14.63 -16.52 -22.19
C LEU A 533 13.81 -15.98 -23.36
N THR A 534 14.18 -16.34 -24.58
CA THR A 534 13.45 -15.92 -25.79
C THR A 534 12.03 -16.49 -25.81
N GLN A 535 11.85 -17.72 -25.34
CA GLN A 535 10.53 -18.34 -25.23
C GLN A 535 9.71 -17.74 -24.09
N ALA A 536 10.29 -17.52 -22.91
CA ALA A 536 9.60 -16.96 -21.74
C ALA A 536 9.14 -15.52 -21.96
N MET A 537 9.86 -14.74 -22.77
CA MET A 537 9.56 -13.33 -23.05
C MET A 537 8.68 -13.12 -24.30
N ARG A 538 8.08 -14.19 -24.84
CA ARG A 538 7.06 -14.03 -25.88
C ARG A 538 5.83 -13.37 -25.28
N GLY A 539 5.33 -12.35 -25.96
CA GLY A 539 4.10 -11.66 -25.56
C GLY A 539 2.91 -12.62 -25.53
N VAL A 540 2.00 -12.39 -24.63
CA VAL A 540 0.70 -13.07 -24.57
C VAL A 540 -0.28 -12.30 -25.45
N GLU A 541 -1.00 -13.00 -26.31
CA GLU A 541 -2.03 -12.41 -27.17
C GLU A 541 -3.43 -12.78 -26.66
N SER A 542 -4.41 -11.90 -26.90
CA SER A 542 -5.79 -12.21 -26.56
C SER A 542 -6.34 -13.33 -27.46
N ILE A 543 -6.99 -14.28 -26.85
CA ILE A 543 -7.67 -15.38 -27.56
C ILE A 543 -8.90 -14.87 -28.33
N ASP A 544 -9.51 -13.77 -27.85
CA ASP A 544 -10.66 -13.12 -28.49
C ASP A 544 -10.24 -12.12 -29.59
N ALA A 545 -8.93 -12.04 -29.91
CA ALA A 545 -8.47 -11.15 -30.98
C ALA A 545 -9.03 -11.64 -32.34
N PRO A 546 -9.60 -10.74 -33.16
CA PRO A 546 -10.10 -11.08 -34.49
C PRO A 546 -8.96 -11.52 -35.41
N ILE A 547 -9.25 -12.44 -36.33
CA ILE A 547 -8.31 -12.93 -37.36
C ILE A 547 -8.81 -12.47 -38.73
N GLY A 548 -7.99 -11.73 -39.46
CA GLY A 548 -8.32 -11.22 -40.79
C GLY A 548 -9.11 -9.91 -40.77
N ASP A 549 -9.59 -9.50 -41.93
CA ASP A 549 -10.38 -8.28 -42.11
C ASP A 549 -11.88 -8.49 -41.74
N ASP A 550 -12.34 -9.75 -41.58
CA ASP A 550 -13.68 -10.10 -41.13
C ASP A 550 -13.67 -10.20 -39.59
N GLU A 551 -14.42 -9.31 -38.93
CA GLU A 551 -14.54 -9.26 -37.46
C GLU A 551 -15.23 -10.47 -36.83
N ASP A 552 -15.79 -11.40 -37.65
CA ASP A 552 -16.60 -12.53 -37.19
C ASP A 552 -15.78 -13.72 -36.66
N ALA A 553 -14.49 -13.87 -37.05
CA ALA A 553 -13.64 -15.00 -36.63
C ALA A 553 -12.62 -14.58 -35.58
N THR A 554 -12.61 -15.25 -34.44
CA THR A 554 -11.64 -15.04 -33.36
C THR A 554 -10.54 -16.09 -33.34
N LYS A 555 -9.41 -15.80 -32.68
CA LYS A 555 -8.35 -16.81 -32.45
C LYS A 555 -8.86 -18.03 -31.69
N LEU A 556 -9.91 -17.89 -30.87
CA LEU A 556 -10.53 -18.96 -30.14
C LEU A 556 -11.10 -20.04 -31.07
N ASP A 557 -11.68 -19.64 -32.21
CA ASP A 557 -12.30 -20.57 -33.18
C ASP A 557 -11.29 -21.52 -33.84
N PHE A 558 -10.00 -21.14 -33.80
CA PHE A 558 -8.90 -21.94 -34.35
C PHE A 558 -8.17 -22.77 -33.28
N VAL A 559 -8.48 -22.58 -32.00
CA VAL A 559 -7.90 -23.39 -30.92
C VAL A 559 -8.54 -24.76 -30.93
N ARG A 560 -7.73 -25.77 -31.26
CA ARG A 560 -8.17 -27.15 -31.24
C ARG A 560 -8.39 -27.59 -29.79
N GLY A 561 -9.55 -28.21 -29.50
CA GLY A 561 -9.82 -28.87 -28.23
C GLY A 561 -8.89 -30.05 -27.96
N ASP A 562 -8.85 -30.50 -26.72
CA ASP A 562 -8.09 -31.70 -26.35
C ASP A 562 -8.61 -32.94 -27.12
N GLU A 563 -7.69 -33.83 -27.46
CA GLU A 563 -8.02 -35.08 -28.17
C GLU A 563 -9.05 -35.95 -27.40
N HIS A 564 -9.18 -35.73 -26.08
CA HIS A 564 -10.18 -36.41 -25.25
C HIS A 564 -11.61 -35.90 -25.43
N ASP A 565 -11.76 -34.68 -25.98
CA ASP A 565 -13.06 -34.08 -26.23
C ASP A 565 -13.68 -34.49 -27.59
N ASP A 566 -12.92 -35.24 -28.41
CA ASP A 566 -13.42 -35.77 -29.67
C ASP A 566 -14.49 -36.87 -29.40
N PRO A 567 -15.76 -36.64 -29.81
CA PRO A 567 -16.82 -37.63 -29.62
C PRO A 567 -16.50 -38.96 -30.29
N SER A 568 -15.78 -38.95 -31.40
CA SER A 568 -15.38 -40.17 -32.14
C SER A 568 -14.41 -41.00 -31.31
N ARG A 569 -13.40 -40.37 -30.73
CA ARG A 569 -12.42 -41.02 -29.86
C ARG A 569 -13.04 -41.51 -28.55
N ALA A 570 -13.91 -40.70 -27.93
CA ALA A 570 -14.67 -41.09 -26.75
C ALA A 570 -15.58 -42.31 -27.01
N PHE A 571 -16.17 -42.43 -28.21
CA PHE A 571 -16.92 -43.59 -28.62
C PHE A 571 -16.03 -44.82 -28.83
N GLN A 572 -14.88 -44.64 -29.49
CA GLN A 572 -13.91 -45.74 -29.70
C GLN A 572 -13.38 -46.26 -28.35
N ASP A 573 -13.01 -45.39 -27.41
CA ASP A 573 -12.57 -45.79 -26.08
C ASP A 573 -13.64 -46.55 -25.31
N ARG A 574 -14.89 -46.09 -25.36
CA ARG A 574 -16.05 -46.83 -24.77
C ARG A 574 -16.24 -48.19 -25.41
N SER A 575 -16.19 -48.23 -26.73
CA SER A 575 -16.36 -49.48 -27.48
C SER A 575 -15.23 -50.47 -27.18
N MET A 576 -13.99 -49.98 -27.08
CA MET A 576 -12.82 -50.75 -26.64
C MET A 576 -13.00 -51.31 -25.23
N ILE A 577 -13.43 -50.46 -24.28
CA ILE A 577 -13.67 -50.87 -22.88
C ILE A 577 -14.77 -51.92 -22.80
N GLU A 578 -15.86 -51.80 -23.60
CA GLU A 578 -16.91 -52.80 -23.66
C GLU A 578 -16.43 -54.11 -24.29
N CYS A 579 -15.60 -54.04 -25.33
CA CYS A 579 -14.98 -55.22 -25.95
C CYS A 579 -14.07 -55.96 -24.97
N ILE A 580 -13.25 -55.21 -24.20
CA ILE A 580 -12.40 -55.76 -23.14
C ILE A 580 -13.29 -56.42 -22.05
N LYS A 581 -14.35 -55.78 -21.60
CA LYS A 581 -15.25 -56.34 -20.60
C LYS A 581 -15.87 -57.65 -21.09
N LYS A 582 -16.38 -57.71 -22.33
CA LYS A 582 -16.91 -58.94 -22.93
C LYS A 582 -15.86 -60.03 -23.03
N SER A 583 -14.65 -59.68 -23.43
CA SER A 583 -13.52 -60.63 -23.49
C SER A 583 -13.11 -61.17 -22.09
N LEU A 584 -13.28 -60.37 -21.05
CA LEU A 584 -13.05 -60.84 -19.68
C LEU A 584 -14.18 -61.75 -19.17
N ASP A 585 -15.41 -61.56 -19.64
CA ASP A 585 -16.56 -62.42 -19.28
C ASP A 585 -16.48 -63.82 -19.88
N ASP A 586 -15.72 -63.97 -20.98
CA ASP A 586 -15.43 -65.28 -21.60
C ASP A 586 -14.36 -66.09 -20.85
N LEU A 587 -13.68 -65.50 -19.86
CA LEU A 587 -12.69 -66.18 -19.01
C LEU A 587 -13.36 -66.83 -17.80
N ALA A 588 -12.65 -67.76 -17.14
CA ALA A 588 -13.14 -68.32 -15.88
C ALA A 588 -13.33 -67.20 -14.84
N PRO A 589 -14.39 -67.23 -13.98
CA PRO A 589 -14.75 -66.15 -13.06
C PRO A 589 -13.58 -65.65 -12.18
N ARG A 590 -12.73 -66.54 -11.73
CA ARG A 590 -11.53 -66.20 -10.93
C ARG A 590 -10.45 -65.52 -11.73
N GLU A 591 -10.25 -65.89 -12.97
CA GLU A 591 -9.29 -65.26 -13.87
C GLU A 591 -9.71 -63.85 -14.27
N ALA A 592 -11.00 -63.70 -14.62
CA ALA A 592 -11.60 -62.40 -14.91
C ALA A 592 -11.50 -61.44 -13.71
N GLN A 593 -11.77 -61.94 -12.49
CA GLN A 593 -11.71 -61.12 -11.27
C GLN A 593 -10.27 -60.68 -10.94
N VAL A 594 -9.27 -61.54 -11.12
CA VAL A 594 -7.85 -61.19 -10.92
C VAL A 594 -7.45 -60.08 -11.89
N LEU A 595 -7.79 -60.20 -13.19
CA LEU A 595 -7.47 -59.15 -14.18
C LEU A 595 -8.20 -57.84 -13.92
N ARG A 596 -9.48 -57.87 -13.52
CA ARG A 596 -10.24 -56.66 -13.18
C ARG A 596 -9.62 -55.91 -12.04
N LEU A 597 -9.26 -56.59 -10.97
CA LEU A 597 -8.58 -55.97 -9.81
C LEU A 597 -7.18 -55.50 -10.14
N ARG A 598 -6.42 -56.29 -10.89
CA ARG A 598 -5.03 -55.99 -11.22
C ARG A 598 -4.86 -54.73 -12.10
N TYR A 599 -5.72 -54.61 -13.12
CA TYR A 599 -5.68 -53.53 -14.10
C TYR A 599 -6.77 -52.46 -13.90
N GLY A 600 -7.48 -52.49 -12.80
CA GLY A 600 -8.48 -51.47 -12.48
C GLY A 600 -9.71 -51.49 -13.42
N ILE A 601 -10.00 -52.60 -14.14
CA ILE A 601 -11.08 -52.65 -15.12
C ILE A 601 -12.43 -52.73 -14.39
N GLY A 602 -13.12 -51.60 -14.30
CA GLY A 602 -14.40 -51.50 -13.56
C GLY A 602 -14.24 -51.24 -12.07
N THR A 603 -13.02 -50.94 -11.60
CA THR A 603 -12.73 -50.49 -10.25
C THR A 603 -11.99 -49.16 -10.30
N ASN A 604 -12.00 -48.36 -9.21
CA ASN A 604 -11.42 -47.03 -9.20
C ASN A 604 -9.88 -47.03 -9.08
N LYS A 605 -9.23 -48.18 -8.84
CA LYS A 605 -7.77 -48.30 -8.67
C LYS A 605 -7.28 -49.64 -9.22
N ASP A 606 -6.08 -49.67 -9.74
CA ASP A 606 -5.29 -50.86 -9.97
C ASP A 606 -4.71 -51.37 -8.65
N HIS A 607 -4.60 -52.69 -8.50
CA HIS A 607 -4.11 -53.33 -7.28
C HIS A 607 -2.83 -54.10 -7.56
N THR A 608 -1.93 -54.12 -6.57
CA THR A 608 -0.72 -54.94 -6.62
C THR A 608 -1.06 -56.44 -6.49
N LEU A 609 -0.17 -57.34 -6.97
CA LEU A 609 -0.38 -58.79 -6.86
C LEU A 609 -0.59 -59.25 -5.42
N GLU A 610 -0.05 -58.56 -4.45
CA GLU A 610 -0.18 -58.84 -3.04
C GLU A 610 -1.56 -58.43 -2.51
N GLU A 611 -2.04 -57.25 -2.87
CA GLU A 611 -3.36 -56.75 -2.50
C GLU A 611 -4.47 -57.61 -3.13
N VAL A 612 -4.30 -58.00 -4.42
CA VAL A 612 -5.21 -58.93 -5.08
C VAL A 612 -5.19 -60.30 -4.38
N GLY A 613 -4.00 -60.75 -3.93
CA GLY A 613 -3.85 -61.96 -3.15
C GLY A 613 -4.61 -61.90 -1.81
N HIS A 614 -4.47 -60.79 -1.09
CA HIS A 614 -5.21 -60.55 0.15
C HIS A 614 -6.74 -60.51 -0.08
N ALA A 615 -7.20 -59.82 -1.15
CA ALA A 615 -8.61 -59.68 -1.45
C ALA A 615 -9.28 -61.01 -1.84
N LEU A 616 -8.54 -61.93 -2.47
CA LEU A 616 -9.02 -63.21 -2.93
C LEU A 616 -8.62 -64.42 -2.05
N GLY A 617 -7.87 -64.17 -0.95
CA GLY A 617 -7.38 -65.23 -0.06
C GLY A 617 -6.37 -66.16 -0.73
N LEU A 618 -5.52 -65.62 -1.63
CA LEU A 618 -4.54 -66.37 -2.41
C LEU A 618 -3.10 -65.84 -2.11
N THR A 619 -2.10 -66.67 -2.38
CA THR A 619 -0.70 -66.22 -2.32
C THR A 619 -0.34 -65.37 -3.54
N ARG A 620 0.57 -64.41 -3.42
CA ARG A 620 1.08 -63.54 -4.49
C ARG A 620 1.48 -64.34 -5.72
N GLU A 621 2.21 -65.46 -5.51
CA GLU A 621 2.64 -66.29 -6.63
C GLU A 621 1.48 -66.98 -7.36
N ARG A 622 0.44 -67.39 -6.58
CA ARG A 622 -0.76 -67.97 -7.22
C ARG A 622 -1.53 -66.94 -8.02
N VAL A 623 -1.63 -65.72 -7.58
CA VAL A 623 -2.23 -64.59 -8.36
C VAL A 623 -1.45 -64.38 -9.65
N ARG A 624 -0.10 -64.38 -9.59
CA ARG A 624 0.77 -64.22 -10.76
C ARG A 624 0.60 -65.37 -11.78
N GLN A 625 0.40 -66.60 -11.30
CA GLN A 625 0.13 -67.77 -12.17
C GLN A 625 -1.23 -67.63 -12.86
N ILE A 626 -2.25 -67.20 -12.12
CA ILE A 626 -3.59 -66.97 -12.68
C ILE A 626 -3.57 -65.87 -13.71
N GLU A 627 -2.93 -64.70 -13.40
CA GLU A 627 -2.73 -63.58 -14.31
C GLU A 627 -2.03 -64.06 -15.62
N SER A 628 -0.91 -64.75 -15.51
CA SER A 628 -0.15 -65.25 -16.67
C SER A 628 -0.97 -66.23 -17.50
N ALA A 629 -1.77 -67.12 -16.85
CA ALA A 629 -2.68 -68.05 -17.55
C ALA A 629 -3.82 -67.32 -18.29
N ALA A 630 -4.42 -66.32 -17.62
CA ALA A 630 -5.49 -65.49 -18.19
C ALA A 630 -5.01 -64.68 -19.41
N ILE A 631 -3.84 -64.01 -19.28
CA ILE A 631 -3.25 -63.25 -20.38
C ILE A 631 -2.91 -64.19 -21.56
N ARG A 632 -2.43 -65.41 -21.29
CA ARG A 632 -2.15 -66.39 -22.37
C ARG A 632 -3.43 -66.80 -23.10
N LYS A 633 -4.56 -66.95 -22.42
CA LYS A 633 -5.86 -67.20 -23.03
C LYS A 633 -6.32 -66.03 -23.89
N LEU A 634 -6.16 -64.78 -23.41
CA LEU A 634 -6.50 -63.57 -24.13
C LEU A 634 -5.61 -63.35 -25.39
N ARG A 635 -4.47 -63.99 -25.47
CA ARG A 635 -3.59 -63.98 -26.66
C ARG A 635 -4.04 -64.97 -27.75
N SER A 636 -5.16 -65.71 -27.56
CA SER A 636 -5.66 -66.58 -28.61
C SER A 636 -6.14 -65.79 -29.83
N PRO A 637 -6.11 -66.37 -31.05
CA PRO A 637 -6.46 -65.66 -32.28
C PRO A 637 -7.85 -65.03 -32.26
N GLU A 638 -8.78 -65.70 -31.60
CA GLU A 638 -10.19 -65.24 -31.50
C GLU A 638 -10.32 -63.89 -30.71
N PHE A 639 -9.55 -63.72 -29.64
CA PHE A 639 -9.51 -62.47 -28.90
C PHE A 639 -8.68 -61.37 -29.58
N GLN A 640 -7.63 -61.76 -30.27
CA GLN A 640 -6.79 -60.82 -31.05
C GLN A 640 -7.61 -60.22 -32.21
N GLU A 641 -8.45 -60.99 -32.86
CA GLU A 641 -9.29 -60.53 -33.98
C GLU A 641 -10.32 -59.49 -33.49
N ARG A 642 -10.90 -59.67 -32.29
CA ARG A 642 -11.87 -58.72 -31.69
C ARG A 642 -11.23 -57.39 -31.30
N LEU A 643 -9.97 -57.36 -30.93
CA LEU A 643 -9.23 -56.18 -30.50
C LEU A 643 -8.40 -55.55 -31.62
N ARG A 644 -8.34 -56.16 -32.77
CA ARG A 644 -7.48 -55.74 -33.89
C ARG A 644 -7.79 -54.33 -34.37
N ASP A 645 -9.08 -53.99 -34.43
CA ASP A 645 -9.54 -52.70 -34.94
C ASP A 645 -9.12 -51.53 -34.03
N TYR A 646 -8.89 -51.80 -32.74
CA TYR A 646 -8.42 -50.81 -31.77
C TYR A 646 -6.87 -50.71 -31.64
N LEU A 647 -6.10 -51.63 -32.25
CA LEU A 647 -4.64 -51.68 -32.17
C LEU A 647 -3.96 -51.05 -33.40
N THR A 648 -4.68 -50.73 -34.45
CA THR A 648 -4.14 -50.27 -35.74
C THR A 648 -4.07 -48.76 -35.90
N GLU A 649 -4.52 -47.96 -34.90
CA GLU A 649 -4.52 -46.49 -34.93
C GLU A 649 -3.43 -45.82 -34.06
N ASN A 650 -2.32 -46.49 -33.72
CA ASN A 650 -1.19 -45.85 -33.06
C ASN A 650 0.05 -45.90 -33.95
#